data_d903e3bb63c22fa6d6e165085ff02421
#
_entry.id   d903e3bb63c22fa6d6e165085ff02421
#
_cell.length_a   1.000
_cell.length_b   1.000
_cell.length_c   1.000
_cell.angle_alpha   90.00
_cell.angle_beta   90.00
_cell.angle_gamma   90.00
#
_symmetry.space_group_name_H-M   'P 1'
#
loop_
_entity.id
_entity.type
_entity.pdbx_description
1 polymer ?
#
loop_
_entity_poly.entity_id
_entity_poly.type
_entity_poly.pdbx_seq_one_letter_code
_entity_poly.pdbx_strand_id
1 'polypeptide(L)'
;MSEDNDDKRDDGPQPGGDIKPIAITDEMKKSYLDYAMSVIVSRALPDVRDGLKPVHRRILFSMHENKNLPDRPYTKCARIVGDTMGKYHPHGNLAVYDALVRMAQDFSLRLPLIDGQGNFGSMDGDQPAADRYTEARLDKAAMPLLEDLDLDTVNFQPNYDGKEHEPTVLPARYPNLLVNGAGGIAVGMATNIPPHNLGEVIDACIALIDEPELSIDDLIAIVPGPDFPTGAQIMGRSGIHSAYHTGRGSIVMRAKTHIEELRKEREAIIVTEVPYQVNKATMVEKIADLVREKRIEGISDLRDESNREGVRVVIEIKRDAVADVVLNQLYRFTPLQTSFGANMVALNGGRPELLNLKDFISAFVEFREEVVSRRTRYLLNKARERAHVLCGLATAVANIDEVIRLIRTAPTPSAAHEALMARDWPAEDIAPLIALVDDPRHPMNADGTYRLSDAQAKAILELRLSRLTALGRDEIGDELEKLAKEIADYLDILRSRLRIQDIVKSELLEVKTAFATPRRTEIHDWGSDLDDEDLIAREDMVVTVSHAGYIKRVPLSTYRAQKRGGKGRSGMSTREEDFVTRLFVADTHTPIIFFSSLGQAYKEKVWRLPLSAPNARGKFLNNMLPLDKDERITTVMPLPEDEESWGRLDVMFATKSGNVRRNKLSDFVQVNRNGKIAMKLDEGDSIVDVQICSEHDDVLLTTAGGQCIRFAVPEVRVFKGRDSTGVRGINLADGDEVISLAILHHLDATPDERAAYLKRAAAARRALTGEGEEAAETPVNGDAEEAGSDIELGQDKYAEMGAAEQFILTVSENGYGKRSSSFEYRVTGRGGKGIVAMVVNERNGKLVASFPAEEKEQIMLVTDGGQVIRVPVDAGPNNRIRIAGRSTQGVTVFNTGEGEKVVSVERIGDTGEEEDEAGESDGEEAAGEA
;
A
#
# COMPACT_ATOMS: atom_id res chain seq x y z
N MET A 1 -62.24 -45.18 47.70
CA MET A 1 -61.84 -46.45 47.23
C MET A 1 -60.74 -46.14 46.18
N SER A 2 -59.53 -45.91 46.55
CA SER A 2 -58.46 -46.79 47.11
C SER A 2 -58.19 -47.97 46.18
N GLU A 3 -57.04 -47.87 45.52
CA GLU A 3 -56.18 -49.00 45.32
C GLU A 3 -54.75 -48.48 45.08
N ASP A 4 -53.98 -48.63 46.14
CA ASP A 4 -52.47 -48.50 46.11
C ASP A 4 -51.92 -49.66 45.26
N ASN A 5 -51.02 -49.32 44.34
CA ASN A 5 -50.21 -50.30 43.67
C ASN A 5 -48.76 -49.98 43.97
N ASP A 6 -48.26 -50.74 44.96
CA ASP A 6 -46.88 -50.77 45.42
C ASP A 6 -45.98 -51.43 44.35
N ASP A 7 -45.30 -50.67 43.54
CA ASP A 7 -44.36 -51.20 42.57
C ASP A 7 -42.95 -51.24 43.18
N LYS A 8 -42.64 -52.39 43.79
CA LYS A 8 -41.28 -52.68 44.28
C LYS A 8 -40.31 -52.77 43.11
N ARG A 9 -39.56 -51.72 42.94
CA ARG A 9 -38.37 -51.73 42.09
C ARG A 9 -37.25 -52.48 42.77
N ASP A 10 -36.79 -53.52 42.14
CA ASP A 10 -35.68 -54.34 42.46
C ASP A 10 -34.37 -53.47 42.46
N ASP A 11 -33.85 -53.21 43.64
CA ASP A 11 -32.57 -52.53 43.85
C ASP A 11 -31.45 -53.53 43.60
N GLY A 12 -31.01 -53.64 42.36
CA GLY A 12 -29.78 -54.35 42.02
C GLY A 12 -28.55 -53.67 42.72
N PRO A 13 -27.44 -54.41 42.90
CA PRO A 13 -26.28 -53.89 43.66
C PRO A 13 -25.73 -52.62 43.01
N GLN A 14 -25.76 -51.50 43.76
CA GLN A 14 -25.16 -50.25 43.34
C GLN A 14 -23.61 -50.43 43.25
N PRO A 15 -22.98 -50.10 42.12
CA PRO A 15 -21.53 -50.09 42.04
C PRO A 15 -21.02 -48.97 42.99
N GLY A 16 -20.29 -49.34 44.02
CA GLY A 16 -19.71 -48.39 45.00
C GLY A 16 -18.66 -47.48 44.34
N GLY A 17 -19.05 -46.30 43.96
CA GLY A 17 -18.25 -45.18 43.55
C GLY A 17 -19.05 -43.93 43.77
N ASP A 18 -18.43 -42.91 44.31
CA ASP A 18 -19.04 -41.57 44.60
C ASP A 18 -19.36 -40.86 43.27
N ILE A 19 -20.45 -41.34 42.59
CA ILE A 19 -20.92 -40.82 41.32
C ILE A 19 -21.63 -39.51 41.58
N LYS A 20 -20.95 -38.36 41.35
CA LYS A 20 -21.55 -37.03 41.38
C LYS A 20 -22.16 -36.74 40.03
N PRO A 21 -23.45 -36.38 39.92
CA PRO A 21 -24.07 -35.95 38.68
C PRO A 21 -23.48 -34.61 38.27
N ILE A 22 -22.89 -34.53 37.09
CA ILE A 22 -22.38 -33.30 36.47
C ILE A 22 -23.27 -32.98 35.26
N ALA A 23 -23.74 -31.74 35.16
CA ALA A 23 -24.47 -31.30 34.00
C ALA A 23 -23.55 -31.33 32.76
N ILE A 24 -24.01 -31.91 31.67
CA ILE A 24 -23.24 -32.03 30.43
C ILE A 24 -22.77 -30.67 29.91
N THR A 25 -23.57 -29.63 30.12
CA THR A 25 -23.24 -28.25 29.77
C THR A 25 -22.03 -27.71 30.56
N ASP A 26 -21.89 -28.06 31.81
CA ASP A 26 -20.80 -27.61 32.69
C ASP A 26 -19.51 -28.39 32.39
N GLU A 27 -19.64 -29.70 32.15
CA GLU A 27 -18.53 -30.51 31.74
C GLU A 27 -17.98 -30.07 30.37
N MET A 28 -18.87 -29.78 29.38
CA MET A 28 -18.46 -29.29 28.07
C MET A 28 -17.78 -27.94 28.18
N LYS A 29 -18.30 -27.01 28.99
CA LYS A 29 -17.67 -25.70 29.23
C LYS A 29 -16.26 -25.86 29.80
N LYS A 30 -16.11 -26.69 30.81
CA LYS A 30 -14.83 -26.95 31.48
C LYS A 30 -13.85 -27.60 30.51
N SER A 31 -14.24 -28.71 29.86
CA SER A 31 -13.39 -29.41 28.92
C SER A 31 -12.99 -28.55 27.73
N TYR A 32 -13.91 -27.68 27.21
CA TYR A 32 -13.56 -26.74 26.13
C TYR A 32 -12.60 -25.67 26.61
N LEU A 33 -12.77 -25.15 27.83
CA LEU A 33 -11.85 -24.18 28.41
C LEU A 33 -10.46 -24.79 28.62
N ASP A 34 -10.38 -26.02 29.18
CA ASP A 34 -9.13 -26.71 29.39
C ASP A 34 -8.41 -27.03 28.08
N TYR A 35 -9.17 -27.42 27.04
CA TYR A 35 -8.64 -27.59 25.68
C TYR A 35 -8.13 -26.27 25.09
N ALA A 36 -8.92 -25.20 25.18
CA ALA A 36 -8.52 -23.89 24.68
C ALA A 36 -7.25 -23.37 25.36
N MET A 37 -7.18 -23.49 26.70
CA MET A 37 -5.99 -23.12 27.48
C MET A 37 -4.77 -23.94 27.06
N SER A 38 -4.92 -25.25 26.90
CA SER A 38 -3.83 -26.12 26.43
C SER A 38 -3.34 -25.74 25.04
N VAL A 39 -4.25 -25.45 24.09
CA VAL A 39 -3.86 -25.01 22.73
C VAL A 39 -3.16 -23.66 22.74
N ILE A 40 -3.62 -22.71 23.57
CA ILE A 40 -3.03 -21.38 23.69
C ILE A 40 -1.63 -21.47 24.28
N VAL A 41 -1.50 -22.05 25.49
CA VAL A 41 -0.25 -22.00 26.28
C VAL A 41 0.75 -23.07 25.85
N SER A 42 0.28 -24.29 25.51
CA SER A 42 1.17 -25.45 25.31
C SER A 42 1.34 -25.88 23.84
N ARG A 43 0.83 -25.10 22.86
CA ARG A 43 0.93 -25.49 21.44
C ARG A 43 1.17 -24.36 20.47
N ALA A 44 0.28 -23.34 20.43
CA ALA A 44 0.19 -22.41 19.30
C ALA A 44 1.01 -21.14 19.47
N LEU A 45 1.13 -20.61 20.69
CA LEU A 45 1.80 -19.34 20.92
C LEU A 45 3.26 -19.55 21.36
N PRO A 46 4.18 -18.67 20.91
CA PRO A 46 5.57 -18.66 21.36
C PRO A 46 5.70 -17.97 22.73
N ASP A 47 6.70 -18.37 23.51
CA ASP A 47 7.11 -17.65 24.73
C ASP A 47 7.94 -16.40 24.33
N VAL A 48 7.67 -15.26 24.95
CA VAL A 48 8.36 -14.00 24.65
C VAL A 48 9.87 -14.06 24.94
N ARG A 49 10.29 -14.91 25.88
CA ARG A 49 11.65 -15.03 26.39
C ARG A 49 12.60 -15.73 25.41
N ASP A 50 12.19 -16.90 24.83
CA ASP A 50 13.01 -17.68 23.91
C ASP A 50 12.47 -17.71 22.47
N GLY A 51 11.25 -17.19 22.24
CA GLY A 51 10.63 -17.14 20.92
C GLY A 51 10.17 -18.48 20.37
N LEU A 52 10.10 -19.52 21.18
CA LEU A 52 9.85 -20.87 20.74
C LEU A 52 8.47 -21.37 21.18
N LYS A 53 7.84 -22.12 20.30
CA LYS A 53 6.73 -23.00 20.68
C LYS A 53 7.27 -24.26 21.35
N PRO A 54 6.47 -24.96 22.15
CA PRO A 54 6.91 -26.19 22.84
C PRO A 54 7.56 -27.22 21.92
N VAL A 55 7.03 -27.44 20.71
CA VAL A 55 7.60 -28.40 19.74
C VAL A 55 9.01 -28.01 19.31
N HIS A 56 9.26 -26.72 19.01
CA HIS A 56 10.58 -26.22 18.58
C HIS A 56 11.59 -26.33 19.73
N ARG A 57 11.19 -25.96 20.95
CA ARG A 57 12.02 -26.06 22.16
C ARG A 57 12.42 -27.49 22.44
N ARG A 58 11.48 -28.43 22.34
CA ARG A 58 11.73 -29.88 22.55
C ARG A 58 12.65 -30.47 21.49
N ILE A 59 12.53 -30.06 20.22
CA ILE A 59 13.45 -30.49 19.16
C ILE A 59 14.87 -30.04 19.45
N LEU A 60 15.08 -28.72 19.72
CA LEU A 60 16.41 -28.19 19.99
C LEU A 60 17.02 -28.78 21.25
N PHE A 61 16.23 -28.95 22.31
CA PHE A 61 16.67 -29.58 23.54
C PHE A 61 17.05 -31.05 23.33
N SER A 62 16.21 -31.85 22.65
CA SER A 62 16.50 -33.23 22.31
C SER A 62 17.77 -33.39 21.48
N MET A 63 17.97 -32.50 20.49
CA MET A 63 19.19 -32.49 19.67
C MET A 63 20.43 -32.14 20.49
N HIS A 64 20.32 -31.19 21.44
CA HIS A 64 21.41 -30.84 22.36
C HIS A 64 21.78 -32.02 23.27
N GLU A 65 20.81 -32.63 23.90
CA GLU A 65 21.02 -33.78 24.79
C GLU A 65 21.67 -34.99 24.06
N ASN A 66 21.25 -35.22 22.82
CA ASN A 66 21.78 -36.27 21.98
C ASN A 66 23.10 -35.89 21.28
N LYS A 67 23.67 -34.71 21.60
CA LYS A 67 24.96 -34.22 21.07
C LYS A 67 24.99 -34.08 19.55
N ASN A 68 23.84 -33.69 18.93
CA ASN A 68 23.74 -33.35 17.52
C ASN A 68 24.22 -31.91 17.28
N LEU A 69 25.47 -31.62 17.68
CA LEU A 69 26.05 -30.28 17.69
C LEU A 69 26.59 -29.85 16.31
N PRO A 70 26.85 -28.55 16.07
CA PRO A 70 27.33 -28.04 14.77
C PRO A 70 28.65 -28.63 14.28
N ASP A 71 29.53 -29.08 15.21
CA ASP A 71 30.85 -29.68 14.95
C ASP A 71 30.78 -31.21 14.79
N ARG A 72 29.61 -31.82 14.93
CA ARG A 72 29.39 -33.25 14.83
C ARG A 72 28.84 -33.68 13.46
N PRO A 73 28.98 -34.97 13.09
CA PRO A 73 28.35 -35.47 11.87
C PRO A 73 26.83 -35.28 11.89
N TYR A 74 26.25 -35.17 10.69
CA TYR A 74 24.80 -35.15 10.54
C TYR A 74 24.12 -36.42 11.02
N THR A 75 22.95 -36.30 11.57
CA THR A 75 22.11 -37.40 12.06
C THR A 75 20.83 -37.47 11.21
N LYS A 76 20.37 -38.69 10.88
CA LYS A 76 19.07 -38.88 10.17
C LYS A 76 17.93 -38.21 10.91
N CYS A 77 17.13 -37.41 10.19
CA CYS A 77 16.00 -36.71 10.77
C CYS A 77 15.00 -37.65 11.44
N ALA A 78 14.77 -38.83 10.88
CA ALA A 78 13.93 -39.86 11.49
C ALA A 78 14.36 -40.26 12.91
N ARG A 79 15.67 -40.26 13.21
CA ARG A 79 16.17 -40.50 14.57
C ARG A 79 15.89 -39.31 15.49
N ILE A 80 16.16 -38.07 15.02
CA ILE A 80 15.90 -36.87 15.81
C ILE A 80 14.41 -36.75 16.15
N VAL A 81 13.54 -37.01 15.18
CA VAL A 81 12.08 -37.03 15.35
C VAL A 81 11.67 -38.12 16.34
N GLY A 82 12.21 -39.33 16.20
CA GLY A 82 11.93 -40.46 17.10
C GLY A 82 12.33 -40.17 18.54
N ASP A 83 13.53 -39.64 18.78
CA ASP A 83 14.05 -39.29 20.12
C ASP A 83 13.19 -38.16 20.74
N THR A 84 12.84 -37.14 19.96
CA THR A 84 12.00 -36.02 20.42
C THR A 84 10.59 -36.50 20.79
N MET A 85 9.97 -37.31 19.92
CA MET A 85 8.62 -37.81 20.13
C MET A 85 8.57 -38.77 21.31
N GLY A 86 9.53 -39.66 21.41
CA GLY A 86 9.56 -40.69 22.45
C GLY A 86 9.81 -40.14 23.85
N LYS A 87 10.61 -39.05 23.97
CA LYS A 87 10.99 -38.51 25.29
C LYS A 87 10.14 -37.30 25.69
N TYR A 88 9.79 -36.43 24.79
CA TYR A 88 9.26 -35.09 25.13
C TYR A 88 7.93 -34.71 24.46
N HIS A 89 7.65 -35.18 23.22
CA HIS A 89 6.52 -34.66 22.46
C HIS A 89 5.57 -35.79 21.98
N PRO A 90 4.55 -36.17 22.76
CA PRO A 90 3.68 -37.31 22.49
C PRO A 90 2.63 -36.99 21.39
N HIS A 91 3.08 -36.58 20.19
CA HIS A 91 2.25 -36.27 19.03
C HIS A 91 2.80 -36.93 17.77
N GLY A 92 2.10 -36.81 16.63
CA GLY A 92 2.49 -37.43 15.37
C GLY A 92 3.88 -37.00 14.87
N ASN A 93 4.64 -37.94 14.29
CA ASN A 93 5.99 -37.73 13.76
C ASN A 93 6.05 -36.63 12.67
N LEU A 94 5.00 -36.51 11.82
CA LEU A 94 4.94 -35.50 10.75
C LEU A 94 5.00 -34.08 11.33
N ALA A 95 4.28 -33.80 12.41
CA ALA A 95 4.27 -32.48 13.03
C ALA A 95 5.66 -32.08 13.59
N VAL A 96 6.38 -33.07 14.16
CA VAL A 96 7.75 -32.83 14.65
C VAL A 96 8.71 -32.64 13.49
N TYR A 97 8.58 -33.47 12.42
CA TYR A 97 9.41 -33.33 11.22
C TYR A 97 9.19 -32.00 10.50
N ASP A 98 7.95 -31.60 10.29
CA ASP A 98 7.60 -30.29 9.66
C ASP A 98 8.17 -29.12 10.43
N ALA A 99 8.13 -29.17 11.77
CA ALA A 99 8.72 -28.13 12.62
C ALA A 99 10.25 -28.09 12.48
N LEU A 100 10.90 -29.28 12.44
CA LEU A 100 12.34 -29.41 12.22
C LEU A 100 12.74 -28.84 10.84
N VAL A 101 12.00 -29.21 9.80
CA VAL A 101 12.22 -28.73 8.42
C VAL A 101 12.15 -27.20 8.35
N ARG A 102 11.14 -26.59 8.95
CA ARG A 102 11.00 -25.12 8.95
C ARG A 102 12.17 -24.42 9.63
N MET A 103 12.73 -25.00 10.68
CA MET A 103 13.90 -24.44 11.36
C MET A 103 15.20 -24.54 10.54
N ALA A 104 15.22 -25.38 9.48
CA ALA A 104 16.36 -25.52 8.56
C ALA A 104 16.21 -24.69 7.26
N GLN A 105 15.01 -24.16 6.98
CA GLN A 105 14.76 -23.41 5.74
C GLN A 105 15.22 -21.96 5.87
N ASP A 106 16.14 -21.53 5.01
CA ASP A 106 16.70 -20.16 4.97
C ASP A 106 15.73 -19.12 4.38
N PHE A 107 14.67 -19.59 3.68
CA PHE A 107 13.57 -18.75 3.21
C PHE A 107 12.40 -18.66 4.21
N SER A 108 12.41 -19.47 5.28
CA SER A 108 11.39 -19.45 6.34
C SER A 108 11.86 -18.70 7.59
N LEU A 109 13.12 -18.89 7.98
CA LEU A 109 13.73 -18.22 9.14
C LEU A 109 14.80 -17.21 8.70
N ARG A 110 14.83 -16.06 9.34
CA ARG A 110 15.87 -15.04 9.10
C ARG A 110 17.25 -15.49 9.59
N LEU A 111 17.25 -16.30 10.65
CA LEU A 111 18.42 -16.95 11.21
C LEU A 111 18.08 -18.43 11.48
N PRO A 112 18.39 -19.35 10.54
CA PRO A 112 18.11 -20.77 10.71
C PRO A 112 18.75 -21.35 11.98
N LEU A 113 18.04 -22.28 12.63
CA LEU A 113 18.48 -22.93 13.88
C LEU A 113 18.97 -24.36 13.66
N ILE A 114 18.70 -24.92 12.50
CA ILE A 114 19.08 -26.29 12.14
C ILE A 114 19.84 -26.23 10.82
N ASP A 115 20.98 -26.93 10.78
CA ASP A 115 21.76 -27.16 9.57
C ASP A 115 21.31 -28.50 8.98
N GLY A 116 20.66 -28.45 7.81
CA GLY A 116 20.07 -29.58 7.11
C GLY A 116 20.88 -30.04 5.92
N GLN A 117 20.94 -31.36 5.70
CA GLN A 117 21.54 -31.98 4.52
C GLN A 117 20.52 -32.81 3.78
N GLY A 118 20.28 -32.49 2.50
CA GLY A 118 19.29 -33.17 1.67
C GLY A 118 18.23 -32.16 1.14
N ASN A 119 17.08 -32.66 0.74
CA ASN A 119 15.97 -31.85 0.29
C ASN A 119 15.05 -31.46 1.45
N PHE A 120 15.10 -30.19 1.87
CA PHE A 120 14.25 -29.58 2.90
C PHE A 120 13.12 -28.73 2.32
N GLY A 121 12.74 -28.96 1.05
CA GLY A 121 11.75 -28.17 0.36
C GLY A 121 12.34 -26.96 -0.36
N SER A 122 11.49 -26.22 -1.07
CA SER A 122 11.88 -25.02 -1.82
C SER A 122 10.82 -23.92 -1.72
N MET A 123 11.15 -22.72 -2.21
CA MET A 123 10.19 -21.61 -2.36
C MET A 123 9.09 -21.89 -3.39
N ASP A 124 9.26 -22.94 -4.22
CA ASP A 124 8.24 -23.41 -5.17
C ASP A 124 7.16 -24.26 -4.50
N GLY A 125 7.30 -24.51 -3.20
CA GLY A 125 6.38 -25.34 -2.43
C GLY A 125 6.64 -26.84 -2.56
N ASP A 126 7.81 -27.22 -3.08
CA ASP A 126 8.23 -28.62 -3.06
C ASP A 126 8.26 -29.15 -1.64
N GLN A 127 7.72 -30.34 -1.46
CA GLN A 127 7.72 -31.00 -0.17
C GLN A 127 9.14 -31.46 0.19
N PRO A 128 9.52 -31.41 1.46
CA PRO A 128 10.77 -32.01 1.91
C PRO A 128 10.77 -33.50 1.60
N ALA A 129 11.95 -34.09 1.37
CA ALA A 129 12.08 -35.52 1.28
C ALA A 129 11.70 -36.17 2.61
N ALA A 130 11.27 -37.45 2.61
CA ALA A 130 10.92 -38.12 3.84
C ALA A 130 12.10 -38.16 4.83
N ASP A 131 11.79 -38.08 6.12
CA ASP A 131 12.71 -37.95 7.26
C ASP A 131 13.85 -39.00 7.29
N ARG A 132 13.62 -40.19 6.67
CA ARG A 132 14.63 -41.23 6.50
C ARG A 132 15.73 -40.91 5.49
N TYR A 133 15.48 -39.94 4.59
CA TYR A 133 16.46 -39.51 3.57
C TYR A 133 17.22 -38.25 3.97
N THR A 134 16.59 -37.35 4.74
CA THR A 134 17.21 -36.11 5.19
C THR A 134 18.03 -36.31 6.46
N GLU A 135 19.03 -35.47 6.64
CA GLU A 135 19.91 -35.45 7.81
C GLU A 135 19.99 -34.04 8.36
N ALA A 136 20.19 -33.89 9.66
CA ALA A 136 20.26 -32.60 10.33
C ALA A 136 21.20 -32.62 11.52
N ARG A 137 21.65 -31.44 11.92
CA ARG A 137 22.33 -31.12 13.17
C ARG A 137 21.93 -29.70 13.60
N LEU A 138 22.25 -29.32 14.84
CA LEU A 138 22.07 -27.95 15.27
C LEU A 138 22.94 -26.98 14.44
N ASP A 139 22.38 -25.85 14.05
CA ASP A 139 23.18 -24.75 13.49
C ASP A 139 23.93 -24.03 14.60
N LYS A 140 25.01 -23.31 14.25
CA LYS A 140 25.77 -22.49 15.20
C LYS A 140 24.90 -21.44 15.88
N ALA A 141 23.89 -20.90 15.18
CA ALA A 141 22.95 -19.92 15.71
C ALA A 141 22.00 -20.47 16.78
N ALA A 142 21.81 -21.80 16.86
CA ALA A 142 21.03 -22.42 17.93
C ALA A 142 21.80 -22.53 19.25
N MET A 143 23.14 -22.52 19.21
CA MET A 143 23.96 -22.70 20.40
C MET A 143 23.74 -21.62 21.45
N PRO A 144 23.69 -20.31 21.10
CA PRO A 144 23.40 -19.25 22.08
C PRO A 144 22.00 -19.33 22.70
N LEU A 145 21.07 -20.10 22.13
CA LEU A 145 19.75 -20.35 22.75
C LEU A 145 19.82 -21.42 23.85
N LEU A 146 20.80 -22.33 23.75
CA LEU A 146 20.94 -23.54 24.60
C LEU A 146 22.07 -23.41 25.61
N GLU A 147 22.94 -22.39 25.50
CA GLU A 147 24.09 -22.20 26.35
C GLU A 147 23.68 -21.93 27.80
N ASP A 148 24.45 -22.42 28.76
CA ASP A 148 24.19 -22.28 30.19
C ASP A 148 22.94 -23.06 30.71
N LEU A 149 22.36 -23.97 29.93
CA LEU A 149 21.16 -24.74 30.30
C LEU A 149 21.40 -25.63 31.55
N ASP A 150 22.62 -26.11 31.73
CA ASP A 150 23.06 -26.95 32.84
C ASP A 150 23.46 -26.18 34.11
N LEU A 151 23.34 -24.85 34.09
CA LEU A 151 23.73 -23.94 35.15
C LEU A 151 22.53 -23.40 35.98
N ASP A 152 21.43 -24.15 36.05
CA ASP A 152 20.20 -23.79 36.78
C ASP A 152 19.62 -22.42 36.39
N THR A 153 19.81 -22.02 35.12
CA THR A 153 19.39 -20.73 34.57
C THR A 153 17.88 -20.66 34.32
N VAL A 154 17.23 -21.77 34.05
CA VAL A 154 15.80 -21.89 33.74
C VAL A 154 15.17 -23.02 34.57
N ASN A 155 13.84 -23.00 34.66
CA ASN A 155 13.10 -24.06 35.32
C ASN A 155 12.91 -25.26 34.44
N PHE A 156 12.96 -26.47 35.05
CA PHE A 156 12.63 -27.73 34.39
C PHE A 156 11.30 -28.27 34.94
N GLN A 157 10.58 -28.94 34.06
CA GLN A 157 9.34 -29.63 34.40
C GLN A 157 9.43 -31.11 33.98
N PRO A 158 8.71 -32.04 34.63
CA PRO A 158 8.63 -33.41 34.13
C PRO A 158 7.97 -33.46 32.77
N ASN A 159 8.42 -34.37 31.93
CA ASN A 159 7.80 -34.67 30.63
C ASN A 159 6.40 -35.30 30.80
N TYR A 160 5.75 -35.70 29.70
CA TYR A 160 4.40 -36.25 29.70
C TYR A 160 4.23 -37.56 30.51
N ASP A 161 5.30 -38.40 30.70
CA ASP A 161 5.27 -39.66 31.47
C ASP A 161 6.02 -39.60 32.80
N GLY A 162 6.57 -38.43 33.13
CA GLY A 162 7.28 -38.17 34.39
C GLY A 162 8.67 -38.83 34.51
N LYS A 163 9.21 -39.42 33.41
CA LYS A 163 10.52 -40.09 33.45
C LYS A 163 11.69 -39.18 33.11
N GLU A 164 11.48 -38.21 32.32
CA GLU A 164 12.47 -37.23 31.89
C GLU A 164 12.04 -35.82 32.29
N HIS A 165 12.98 -34.88 32.27
CA HIS A 165 12.73 -33.45 32.53
C HIS A 165 13.02 -32.65 31.29
N GLU A 166 12.19 -31.63 31.01
CA GLU A 166 12.35 -30.71 29.92
C GLU A 166 12.38 -29.25 30.41
N PRO A 167 13.14 -28.36 29.77
CA PRO A 167 13.15 -26.96 30.19
C PRO A 167 11.83 -26.26 29.80
N THR A 168 11.31 -25.44 30.72
CA THR A 168 10.09 -24.62 30.43
C THR A 168 10.35 -23.52 29.42
N VAL A 169 11.60 -23.05 29.35
CA VAL A 169 12.11 -22.01 28.43
C VAL A 169 13.59 -22.23 28.23
N LEU A 170 14.16 -21.86 27.10
CA LEU A 170 15.61 -21.89 26.87
C LEU A 170 16.26 -20.58 27.37
N PRO A 171 17.53 -20.61 27.84
CA PRO A 171 18.21 -19.41 28.36
C PRO A 171 18.63 -18.39 27.33
N ALA A 172 18.10 -18.39 26.16
CA ALA A 172 18.32 -17.59 24.95
C ALA A 172 19.16 -16.32 25.14
N ARG A 173 20.36 -16.24 24.49
CA ARG A 173 21.25 -15.07 24.57
C ARG A 173 20.89 -13.95 23.60
N TYR A 174 19.93 -14.17 22.68
CA TYR A 174 19.41 -13.13 21.77
C TYR A 174 17.88 -13.25 21.64
N PRO A 175 17.17 -12.16 21.29
CA PRO A 175 15.70 -12.13 21.23
C PRO A 175 15.18 -12.85 19.98
N ASN A 176 15.23 -14.19 20.01
CA ASN A 176 14.88 -15.05 18.87
C ASN A 176 13.47 -14.81 18.35
N LEU A 177 12.52 -14.41 19.22
CA LEU A 177 11.15 -14.14 18.78
C LEU A 177 11.05 -12.97 17.78
N LEU A 178 11.79 -11.90 18.02
CA LEU A 178 11.86 -10.79 17.07
C LEU A 178 12.70 -11.13 15.85
N VAL A 179 13.82 -11.85 16.04
CA VAL A 179 14.74 -12.17 14.93
C VAL A 179 14.09 -13.09 13.91
N ASN A 180 13.48 -14.19 14.34
CA ASN A 180 12.89 -15.20 13.44
C ASN A 180 11.38 -15.05 13.25
N GLY A 181 10.72 -14.23 14.08
CA GLY A 181 9.28 -14.12 14.07
C GLY A 181 8.57 -15.40 14.52
N ALA A 182 7.28 -15.39 14.49
CA ALA A 182 6.44 -16.55 14.76
C ALA A 182 5.05 -16.40 14.15
N GLY A 183 4.46 -17.47 13.64
CA GLY A 183 3.07 -17.52 13.19
C GLY A 183 2.34 -18.70 13.86
N GLY A 184 1.10 -18.51 14.28
CA GLY A 184 0.31 -19.58 14.94
C GLY A 184 -1.15 -19.23 15.10
N ILE A 185 -2.01 -20.24 15.07
CA ILE A 185 -3.46 -20.10 15.25
C ILE A 185 -3.83 -20.88 16.51
N ALA A 186 -4.38 -20.18 17.49
CA ALA A 186 -4.91 -20.72 18.73
C ALA A 186 -6.44 -20.61 18.76
N VAL A 187 -7.05 -21.03 19.87
CA VAL A 187 -8.50 -20.88 20.06
C VAL A 187 -8.80 -19.42 20.44
N GLY A 188 -9.56 -18.73 19.59
CA GLY A 188 -9.97 -17.36 19.80
C GLY A 188 -8.90 -16.28 19.57
N MET A 189 -7.65 -16.66 19.22
CA MET A 189 -6.56 -15.73 18.92
C MET A 189 -5.54 -16.32 17.96
N ALA A 190 -4.78 -15.48 17.31
CA ALA A 190 -3.68 -15.88 16.44
C ALA A 190 -2.48 -15.00 16.72
N THR A 191 -1.29 -15.48 16.40
CA THR A 191 -0.06 -14.70 16.41
C THR A 191 0.56 -14.69 15.02
N ASN A 192 1.11 -13.56 14.61
CA ASN A 192 1.87 -13.39 13.37
C ASN A 192 2.91 -12.28 13.56
N ILE A 193 4.08 -12.66 14.05
CA ILE A 193 5.18 -11.75 14.38
C ILE A 193 6.17 -11.78 13.23
N PRO A 194 6.48 -10.63 12.59
CA PRO A 194 7.43 -10.57 11.49
C PRO A 194 8.87 -10.78 11.98
N PRO A 195 9.75 -11.36 11.14
CA PRO A 195 11.17 -11.47 11.43
C PRO A 195 11.89 -10.12 11.28
N HIS A 196 13.01 -9.95 12.02
CA HIS A 196 13.80 -8.71 12.05
C HIS A 196 15.30 -8.97 11.91
N ASN A 197 16.07 -7.92 11.62
CA ASN A 197 17.51 -8.00 11.57
C ASN A 197 18.11 -8.18 12.97
N LEU A 198 18.97 -9.20 13.15
CA LEU A 198 19.59 -9.53 14.44
C LEU A 198 20.41 -8.35 15.00
N GLY A 199 21.20 -7.70 14.13
CA GLY A 199 22.04 -6.59 14.55
C GLY A 199 21.24 -5.41 15.09
N GLU A 200 20.17 -5.03 14.39
CA GLU A 200 19.28 -3.92 14.77
C GLU A 200 18.55 -4.22 16.09
N VAL A 201 18.02 -5.44 16.24
CA VAL A 201 17.31 -5.82 17.48
C VAL A 201 18.26 -5.86 18.68
N ILE A 202 19.50 -6.33 18.51
CA ILE A 202 20.50 -6.29 19.56
C ILE A 202 20.86 -4.85 19.94
N ASP A 203 21.04 -3.96 18.95
CA ASP A 203 21.28 -2.53 19.20
C ASP A 203 20.14 -1.88 19.98
N ALA A 204 18.91 -2.22 19.66
CA ALA A 204 17.74 -1.76 20.41
C ALA A 204 17.69 -2.30 21.84
N CYS A 205 18.10 -3.55 22.07
CA CYS A 205 18.21 -4.11 23.43
C CYS A 205 19.28 -3.35 24.24
N ILE A 206 20.45 -3.08 23.66
CA ILE A 206 21.52 -2.34 24.31
C ILE A 206 21.08 -0.91 24.59
N ALA A 207 20.47 -0.22 23.62
CA ALA A 207 19.96 1.13 23.81
C ALA A 207 18.93 1.21 24.96
N LEU A 208 18.02 0.24 25.05
CA LEU A 208 17.02 0.20 26.13
C LEU A 208 17.62 -0.11 27.50
N ILE A 209 18.71 -0.89 27.57
CA ILE A 209 19.49 -1.11 28.81
C ILE A 209 20.15 0.20 29.26
N ASP A 210 20.71 0.97 28.32
CA ASP A 210 21.37 2.25 28.61
C ASP A 210 20.38 3.35 28.99
N GLU A 211 19.24 3.43 28.29
CA GLU A 211 18.17 4.41 28.53
C GLU A 211 16.80 3.72 28.63
N PRO A 212 16.36 3.30 29.82
CA PRO A 212 15.08 2.59 30.00
C PRO A 212 13.82 3.40 29.59
N GLU A 213 13.95 4.73 29.55
CA GLU A 213 12.85 5.64 29.21
C GLU A 213 12.73 5.92 27.70
N LEU A 214 13.52 5.25 26.83
CA LEU A 214 13.40 5.39 25.38
C LEU A 214 11.96 5.18 24.92
N SER A 215 11.50 6.06 24.03
CA SER A 215 10.18 5.93 23.40
C SER A 215 10.19 4.82 22.33
N ILE A 216 9.00 4.41 21.91
CA ILE A 216 8.87 3.46 20.79
C ILE A 216 9.42 4.06 19.48
N ASP A 217 9.28 5.37 19.30
CA ASP A 217 9.79 6.06 18.09
C ASP A 217 11.33 6.07 18.05
N ASP A 218 11.99 6.21 19.20
CA ASP A 218 13.46 6.09 19.29
C ASP A 218 13.91 4.66 18.95
N LEU A 219 13.16 3.65 19.39
CA LEU A 219 13.43 2.26 19.03
C LEU A 219 13.16 1.98 17.53
N ILE A 220 12.17 2.63 16.90
CA ILE A 220 11.91 2.56 15.46
C ILE A 220 13.07 3.16 14.65
N ALA A 221 13.76 4.16 15.17
CA ALA A 221 14.96 4.70 14.52
C ALA A 221 16.11 3.67 14.45
N ILE A 222 16.19 2.75 15.43
CA ILE A 222 17.20 1.67 15.48
C ILE A 222 16.72 0.44 14.71
N VAL A 223 15.44 0.04 14.86
CA VAL A 223 14.80 -1.07 14.16
C VAL A 223 13.76 -0.50 13.19
N PRO A 224 14.14 -0.08 11.99
CA PRO A 224 13.25 0.66 11.09
C PRO A 224 12.09 -0.17 10.53
N GLY A 225 12.14 -1.50 10.66
CA GLY A 225 11.09 -2.39 10.20
C GLY A 225 11.50 -3.86 10.16
N PRO A 226 10.60 -4.76 9.80
CA PRO A 226 10.91 -6.17 9.57
C PRO A 226 12.01 -6.37 8.53
N ASP A 227 12.70 -7.51 8.65
CA ASP A 227 13.75 -7.94 7.71
C ASP A 227 13.48 -9.38 7.30
N PHE A 228 12.77 -9.54 6.19
CA PHE A 228 12.30 -10.85 5.74
C PHE A 228 13.42 -11.71 5.14
N PRO A 229 13.39 -13.03 5.36
CA PRO A 229 14.40 -13.96 4.82
C PRO A 229 14.54 -13.90 3.30
N THR A 230 13.43 -13.68 2.59
CA THR A 230 13.36 -13.62 1.12
C THR A 230 13.71 -12.26 0.54
N GLY A 231 14.08 -11.27 1.37
CA GLY A 231 14.35 -9.90 0.94
C GLY A 231 13.08 -9.12 0.62
N ALA A 232 12.92 -8.75 -0.64
CA ALA A 232 11.81 -7.96 -1.15
C ALA A 232 11.77 -6.52 -0.59
N GLN A 233 10.71 -5.80 -0.87
CA GLN A 233 10.57 -4.39 -0.51
C GLN A 233 9.33 -4.17 0.38
N ILE A 234 9.44 -3.31 1.38
CA ILE A 234 8.29 -2.84 2.16
C ILE A 234 7.87 -1.48 1.63
N MET A 235 6.58 -1.34 1.33
CA MET A 235 6.01 -0.11 0.78
C MET A 235 5.27 0.66 1.87
N GLY A 236 5.83 1.82 2.25
CA GLY A 236 5.29 2.69 3.30
C GLY A 236 5.61 2.23 4.73
N ARG A 237 5.72 3.18 5.65
CA ARG A 237 6.06 2.94 7.07
C ARG A 237 4.84 2.84 7.99
N SER A 238 3.65 3.24 7.54
CA SER A 238 2.45 3.31 8.39
C SER A 238 2.07 1.98 9.04
N GLY A 239 2.18 0.87 8.27
CA GLY A 239 1.92 -0.47 8.79
C GLY A 239 2.93 -0.93 9.83
N ILE A 240 4.21 -0.57 9.66
CA ILE A 240 5.29 -0.84 10.63
C ILE A 240 5.03 -0.05 11.91
N HIS A 241 4.79 1.25 11.80
CA HIS A 241 4.52 2.14 12.92
C HIS A 241 3.31 1.65 13.74
N SER A 242 2.22 1.29 13.06
CA SER A 242 1.04 0.70 13.73
C SER A 242 1.38 -0.60 14.45
N ALA A 243 2.13 -1.51 13.82
CA ALA A 243 2.51 -2.79 14.43
C ALA A 243 3.39 -2.58 15.67
N TYR A 244 4.35 -1.67 15.64
CA TYR A 244 5.30 -1.45 16.73
C TYR A 244 4.69 -0.69 17.90
N HIS A 245 3.72 0.20 17.67
CA HIS A 245 3.01 0.91 18.75
C HIS A 245 1.86 0.10 19.36
N THR A 246 1.10 -0.61 18.54
CA THR A 246 -0.16 -1.25 18.99
C THR A 246 -0.10 -2.77 19.00
N GLY A 247 0.97 -3.38 18.53
CA GLY A 247 1.06 -4.81 18.32
C GLY A 247 0.29 -5.31 17.08
N ARG A 248 -0.36 -4.43 16.31
CA ARG A 248 -1.11 -4.79 15.09
C ARG A 248 -0.81 -3.82 13.96
N GLY A 249 -0.60 -4.36 12.75
CA GLY A 249 -0.36 -3.54 11.57
C GLY A 249 -0.42 -4.36 10.30
N SER A 250 -0.68 -3.69 9.17
CA SER A 250 -0.63 -4.29 7.84
C SER A 250 0.58 -3.76 7.11
N ILE A 251 1.58 -4.61 6.88
CA ILE A 251 2.85 -4.25 6.25
C ILE A 251 2.78 -4.72 4.80
N VAL A 252 2.80 -3.78 3.87
CA VAL A 252 2.74 -4.08 2.44
C VAL A 252 4.12 -4.48 1.95
N MET A 253 4.22 -5.70 1.40
CA MET A 253 5.44 -6.25 0.82
C MET A 253 5.28 -6.32 -0.70
N ARG A 254 6.32 -5.95 -1.42
CA ARG A 254 6.41 -5.97 -2.87
C ARG A 254 7.64 -6.73 -3.32
N ALA A 255 7.51 -7.53 -4.38
CA ALA A 255 8.62 -8.20 -5.03
C ALA A 255 9.66 -7.19 -5.54
N LYS A 256 10.92 -7.54 -5.50
CA LYS A 256 11.98 -6.74 -6.14
C LYS A 256 12.04 -7.10 -7.61
N THR A 257 11.87 -6.07 -8.45
CA THR A 257 11.83 -6.23 -9.90
C THR A 257 12.71 -5.19 -10.57
N HIS A 258 13.18 -5.50 -11.77
CA HIS A 258 13.81 -4.55 -12.68
C HIS A 258 13.44 -4.89 -14.13
N ILE A 259 13.59 -3.92 -15.02
CA ILE A 259 13.31 -4.09 -16.45
C ILE A 259 14.64 -4.33 -17.16
N GLU A 260 14.70 -5.38 -17.98
CA GLU A 260 15.83 -5.70 -18.86
C GLU A 260 15.40 -5.55 -20.31
N GLU A 261 16.24 -4.91 -21.12
CA GLU A 261 16.08 -4.89 -22.57
C GLU A 261 16.53 -6.21 -23.18
N LEU A 262 15.66 -6.87 -23.91
CA LEU A 262 15.94 -8.06 -24.68
C LEU A 262 16.31 -7.71 -26.14
N ARG A 263 16.82 -8.69 -26.87
CA ARG A 263 17.13 -8.50 -28.33
C ARG A 263 15.86 -8.05 -29.09
N LYS A 264 16.00 -7.11 -30.05
CA LYS A 264 14.96 -6.59 -30.94
C LYS A 264 13.93 -5.69 -30.26
N GLU A 265 14.37 -4.73 -29.42
CA GLU A 265 13.48 -3.73 -28.79
C GLU A 265 12.32 -4.36 -28.00
N ARG A 266 12.57 -5.45 -27.33
CA ARG A 266 11.64 -6.06 -26.38
C ARG A 266 12.15 -5.84 -24.98
N GLU A 267 11.25 -5.59 -24.07
CA GLU A 267 11.50 -5.48 -22.64
C GLU A 267 11.02 -6.74 -21.92
N ALA A 268 11.66 -7.03 -20.79
CA ALA A 268 11.21 -8.05 -19.86
C ALA A 268 11.25 -7.52 -18.43
N ILE A 269 10.25 -7.83 -17.64
CA ILE A 269 10.24 -7.62 -16.21
C ILE A 269 10.88 -8.84 -15.57
N ILE A 270 11.95 -8.61 -14.81
CA ILE A 270 12.68 -9.65 -14.08
C ILE A 270 12.34 -9.52 -12.60
N VAL A 271 11.85 -10.61 -12.01
CA VAL A 271 11.62 -10.73 -10.58
C VAL A 271 12.79 -11.41 -9.93
N THR A 272 13.49 -10.73 -9.02
CA THR A 272 14.68 -11.25 -8.32
C THR A 272 14.42 -11.65 -6.88
N GLU A 273 13.41 -11.06 -6.25
CA GLU A 273 13.01 -11.39 -4.89
C GLU A 273 11.48 -11.42 -4.80
N VAL A 274 10.94 -12.38 -4.07
CA VAL A 274 9.49 -12.56 -3.86
C VAL A 274 9.10 -12.18 -2.43
N PRO A 275 7.87 -11.68 -2.19
CA PRO A 275 7.41 -11.38 -0.85
C PRO A 275 7.44 -12.60 0.06
N TYR A 276 7.69 -12.36 1.35
CA TYR A 276 7.78 -13.43 2.36
C TYR A 276 6.49 -14.26 2.42
N GLN A 277 6.64 -15.60 2.56
CA GLN A 277 5.56 -16.59 2.57
C GLN A 277 4.77 -16.74 1.25
N VAL A 278 5.24 -16.14 0.16
CA VAL A 278 4.67 -16.34 -1.18
C VAL A 278 5.31 -17.58 -1.82
N ASN A 279 4.49 -18.50 -2.30
CA ASN A 279 4.92 -19.62 -3.12
C ASN A 279 5.19 -19.15 -4.54
N LYS A 280 6.44 -19.30 -5.04
CA LYS A 280 6.88 -18.79 -6.34
C LYS A 280 6.16 -19.50 -7.49
N ALA A 281 6.01 -20.81 -7.46
CA ALA A 281 5.34 -21.57 -8.52
C ALA A 281 3.86 -21.17 -8.63
N THR A 282 3.14 -21.09 -7.51
CA THR A 282 1.73 -20.64 -7.50
C THR A 282 1.60 -19.18 -7.97
N MET A 283 2.57 -18.31 -7.69
CA MET A 283 2.59 -16.94 -8.19
C MET A 283 2.74 -16.91 -9.70
N VAL A 284 3.68 -17.70 -10.27
CA VAL A 284 3.88 -17.81 -11.72
C VAL A 284 2.63 -18.37 -12.41
N GLU A 285 2.03 -19.40 -11.85
CA GLU A 285 0.78 -19.98 -12.35
C GLU A 285 -0.37 -18.97 -12.34
N LYS A 286 -0.52 -18.19 -11.25
CA LYS A 286 -1.52 -17.12 -11.16
C LYS A 286 -1.32 -16.04 -12.22
N ILE A 287 -0.08 -15.65 -12.51
CA ILE A 287 0.22 -14.70 -13.60
C ILE A 287 -0.23 -15.29 -14.94
N ALA A 288 0.11 -16.55 -15.22
CA ALA A 288 -0.28 -17.21 -16.47
C ALA A 288 -1.79 -17.32 -16.63
N ASP A 289 -2.53 -17.58 -15.54
CA ASP A 289 -4.00 -17.61 -15.54
C ASP A 289 -4.60 -16.25 -15.91
N LEU A 290 -4.12 -15.17 -15.27
CA LEU A 290 -4.61 -13.81 -15.54
C LEU A 290 -4.32 -13.35 -16.97
N VAL A 291 -3.21 -13.82 -17.58
CA VAL A 291 -2.91 -13.59 -19.00
C VAL A 291 -3.88 -14.37 -19.89
N ARG A 292 -4.19 -15.63 -19.57
CA ARG A 292 -5.18 -16.46 -20.30
C ARG A 292 -6.60 -15.87 -20.20
N GLU A 293 -6.97 -15.34 -19.04
CA GLU A 293 -8.25 -14.67 -18.79
C GLU A 293 -8.32 -13.27 -19.41
N LYS A 294 -7.24 -12.77 -20.04
CA LYS A 294 -7.12 -11.41 -20.58
C LYS A 294 -7.38 -10.30 -19.55
N ARG A 295 -7.08 -10.56 -18.30
CA ARG A 295 -7.12 -9.56 -17.23
C ARG A 295 -5.83 -8.75 -17.14
N ILE A 296 -4.73 -9.35 -17.57
CA ILE A 296 -3.45 -8.68 -17.78
C ILE A 296 -3.10 -8.88 -19.26
N GLU A 297 -3.01 -7.81 -19.99
CA GLU A 297 -2.60 -7.80 -21.38
C GLU A 297 -1.14 -7.28 -21.49
N GLY A 298 -0.49 -7.53 -22.61
CA GLY A 298 0.88 -7.04 -22.82
C GLY A 298 1.99 -8.02 -22.45
N ILE A 299 1.72 -9.19 -21.90
CA ILE A 299 2.71 -10.25 -21.64
C ILE A 299 2.79 -11.18 -22.86
N SER A 300 4.01 -11.46 -23.35
CA SER A 300 4.26 -12.37 -24.46
C SER A 300 4.72 -13.74 -24.03
N ASP A 301 5.54 -13.85 -23.00
CA ASP A 301 6.07 -15.11 -22.46
C ASP A 301 6.37 -15.00 -20.97
N LEU A 302 6.37 -16.14 -20.28
CA LEU A 302 6.60 -16.25 -18.84
C LEU A 302 7.48 -17.47 -18.57
N ARG A 303 8.66 -17.24 -18.00
CA ARG A 303 9.63 -18.31 -17.69
C ARG A 303 10.17 -18.17 -16.28
N ASP A 304 10.42 -19.30 -15.64
CA ASP A 304 11.17 -19.39 -14.40
C ASP A 304 12.61 -19.85 -14.72
N GLU A 305 13.57 -18.99 -14.53
CA GLU A 305 15.00 -19.22 -14.70
C GLU A 305 15.76 -19.26 -13.37
N SER A 306 15.03 -19.43 -12.24
CA SER A 306 15.63 -19.48 -10.91
C SER A 306 16.60 -20.66 -10.78
N ASN A 307 17.71 -20.40 -10.11
CA ASN A 307 18.77 -21.39 -9.90
C ASN A 307 19.35 -21.30 -8.47
N ARG A 308 20.52 -21.87 -8.22
CA ARG A 308 21.19 -21.82 -6.91
C ARG A 308 21.68 -20.42 -6.51
N GLU A 309 21.80 -19.51 -7.46
CA GLU A 309 22.23 -18.12 -7.22
C GLU A 309 21.07 -17.23 -6.74
N GLY A 310 19.83 -17.62 -7.04
CA GLY A 310 18.65 -16.88 -6.60
C GLY A 310 17.43 -17.05 -7.48
N VAL A 311 16.40 -16.27 -7.14
CA VAL A 311 15.15 -16.19 -7.90
C VAL A 311 15.35 -15.36 -9.17
N ARG A 312 14.89 -15.87 -10.30
CA ARG A 312 14.83 -15.17 -11.58
C ARG A 312 13.59 -15.59 -12.34
N VAL A 313 12.50 -14.85 -12.21
CA VAL A 313 11.31 -15.05 -13.04
C VAL A 313 11.29 -13.99 -14.12
N VAL A 314 11.24 -14.42 -15.37
CA VAL A 314 11.30 -13.57 -16.56
C VAL A 314 9.90 -13.45 -17.16
N ILE A 315 9.40 -12.22 -17.25
CA ILE A 315 8.10 -11.87 -17.82
C ILE A 315 8.35 -11.01 -19.05
N GLU A 316 8.32 -11.61 -20.26
CA GLU A 316 8.54 -10.88 -21.50
C GLU A 316 7.31 -10.04 -21.89
N ILE A 317 7.56 -8.80 -22.27
CA ILE A 317 6.53 -7.83 -22.65
C ILE A 317 6.39 -7.81 -24.19
N LYS A 318 5.15 -7.60 -24.68
CA LYS A 318 4.87 -7.36 -26.10
C LYS A 318 5.41 -5.98 -26.49
N ARG A 319 5.76 -5.78 -27.77
CA ARG A 319 6.34 -4.53 -28.28
C ARG A 319 5.44 -3.31 -28.15
N ASP A 320 4.14 -3.54 -28.18
CA ASP A 320 3.06 -2.54 -28.10
C ASP A 320 2.59 -2.25 -26.68
N ALA A 321 3.21 -2.85 -25.67
CA ALA A 321 2.85 -2.69 -24.27
C ALA A 321 3.95 -1.97 -23.49
N VAL A 322 3.54 -1.14 -22.55
CA VAL A 322 4.42 -0.40 -21.63
C VAL A 322 4.71 -1.27 -20.41
N ALA A 323 6.00 -1.52 -20.13
CA ALA A 323 6.42 -2.41 -19.05
C ALA A 323 5.91 -1.96 -17.66
N ASP A 324 5.94 -0.66 -17.37
CA ASP A 324 5.48 -0.11 -16.08
C ASP A 324 3.99 -0.35 -15.84
N VAL A 325 3.15 -0.21 -16.88
CA VAL A 325 1.70 -0.47 -16.78
C VAL A 325 1.45 -1.94 -16.48
N VAL A 326 2.15 -2.84 -17.17
CA VAL A 326 2.04 -4.29 -16.92
C VAL A 326 2.53 -4.63 -15.52
N LEU A 327 3.63 -4.02 -15.08
CA LEU A 327 4.18 -4.21 -13.74
C LEU A 327 3.19 -3.77 -12.64
N ASN A 328 2.55 -2.63 -12.82
CA ASN A 328 1.52 -2.14 -11.89
C ASN A 328 0.29 -3.08 -11.84
N GLN A 329 -0.13 -3.60 -12.99
CA GLN A 329 -1.21 -4.61 -13.03
C GLN A 329 -0.79 -5.91 -12.33
N LEU A 330 0.47 -6.34 -12.48
CA LEU A 330 1.02 -7.50 -11.78
C LEU A 330 1.00 -7.28 -10.27
N TYR A 331 1.41 -6.12 -9.76
CA TYR A 331 1.33 -5.79 -8.32
C TYR A 331 -0.11 -5.78 -7.80
N ARG A 332 -1.07 -5.33 -8.61
CA ARG A 332 -2.48 -5.25 -8.19
C ARG A 332 -3.20 -6.59 -8.15
N PHE A 333 -2.92 -7.48 -9.11
CA PHE A 333 -3.71 -8.69 -9.31
C PHE A 333 -3.01 -9.97 -8.90
N THR A 334 -1.73 -9.93 -8.55
CA THR A 334 -0.93 -11.11 -8.25
C THR A 334 -0.23 -11.01 -6.89
N PRO A 335 0.30 -12.11 -6.34
CA PRO A 335 1.08 -12.10 -5.10
C PRO A 335 2.44 -11.39 -5.21
N LEU A 336 2.81 -10.76 -6.34
CA LEU A 336 3.99 -9.89 -6.42
C LEU A 336 3.91 -8.69 -5.45
N GLN A 337 2.70 -8.30 -5.06
CA GLN A 337 2.47 -7.44 -3.90
C GLN A 337 1.45 -8.11 -2.98
N THR A 338 1.79 -8.19 -1.71
CA THR A 338 0.92 -8.76 -0.68
C THR A 338 1.11 -8.01 0.64
N SER A 339 0.20 -8.20 1.60
CA SER A 339 0.32 -7.60 2.92
C SER A 339 0.59 -8.65 3.98
N PHE A 340 1.55 -8.37 4.87
CA PHE A 340 1.78 -9.12 6.08
C PHE A 340 0.97 -8.50 7.22
N GLY A 341 -0.05 -9.22 7.68
CA GLY A 341 -0.87 -8.80 8.82
C GLY A 341 -0.15 -9.09 10.13
N ALA A 342 0.60 -8.13 10.67
CA ALA A 342 1.26 -8.28 11.96
C ALA A 342 0.24 -8.35 13.10
N ASN A 343 0.38 -9.35 13.96
CA ASN A 343 -0.37 -9.50 15.20
C ASN A 343 0.59 -10.07 16.25
N MET A 344 1.16 -9.19 17.07
CA MET A 344 2.30 -9.46 17.93
C MET A 344 1.86 -10.02 19.29
N VAL A 345 1.22 -11.21 19.26
CA VAL A 345 0.76 -11.91 20.46
C VAL A 345 1.77 -12.95 20.89
N ALA A 346 2.23 -12.92 22.14
CA ALA A 346 3.13 -13.89 22.72
C ALA A 346 2.74 -14.27 24.14
N LEU A 347 3.31 -15.34 24.68
CA LEU A 347 3.14 -15.71 26.08
C LEU A 347 4.14 -14.91 26.93
N ASN A 348 3.62 -14.07 27.81
CA ASN A 348 4.39 -13.37 28.82
C ASN A 348 3.96 -13.87 30.21
N GLY A 349 4.89 -14.50 30.96
CA GLY A 349 4.58 -15.12 32.23
C GLY A 349 3.46 -16.18 32.15
N GLY A 350 3.34 -16.90 31.00
CA GLY A 350 2.33 -17.93 30.77
C GLY A 350 0.96 -17.37 30.36
N ARG A 351 0.81 -16.05 30.14
CA ARG A 351 -0.41 -15.39 29.68
C ARG A 351 -0.24 -14.89 28.26
N PRO A 352 -1.24 -15.05 27.38
CA PRO A 352 -1.19 -14.47 26.05
C PRO A 352 -1.42 -12.95 26.14
N GLU A 353 -0.49 -12.17 25.65
CA GLU A 353 -0.52 -10.70 25.66
C GLU A 353 -0.23 -10.17 24.26
N LEU A 354 -0.90 -9.09 23.89
CA LEU A 354 -0.58 -8.30 22.69
C LEU A 354 0.47 -7.28 23.09
N LEU A 355 1.67 -7.41 22.54
CA LEU A 355 2.84 -6.66 22.93
C LEU A 355 3.26 -5.67 21.83
N ASN A 356 3.75 -4.50 22.21
CA ASN A 356 4.40 -3.55 21.33
C ASN A 356 5.91 -3.84 21.26
N LEU A 357 6.66 -3.13 20.41
CA LEU A 357 8.10 -3.37 20.23
C LEU A 357 8.90 -3.21 21.54
N LYS A 358 8.61 -2.18 22.33
CA LYS A 358 9.27 -1.93 23.60
C LYS A 358 9.01 -3.05 24.60
N ASP A 359 7.76 -3.55 24.67
CA ASP A 359 7.40 -4.64 25.58
C ASP A 359 8.16 -5.93 25.26
N PHE A 360 8.35 -6.27 23.97
CA PHE A 360 9.14 -7.43 23.56
C PHE A 360 10.60 -7.32 24.01
N ILE A 361 11.20 -6.16 23.77
CA ILE A 361 12.61 -5.93 24.13
C ILE A 361 12.77 -5.92 25.65
N SER A 362 11.88 -5.24 26.38
CA SER A 362 11.90 -5.17 27.84
C SER A 362 11.76 -6.56 28.47
N ALA A 363 10.78 -7.35 28.03
CA ALA A 363 10.58 -8.71 28.54
C ALA A 363 11.79 -9.62 28.30
N PHE A 364 12.44 -9.47 27.14
CA PHE A 364 13.68 -10.21 26.85
C PHE A 364 14.85 -9.75 27.74
N VAL A 365 15.05 -8.44 27.92
CA VAL A 365 16.14 -7.90 28.76
C VAL A 365 15.97 -8.32 30.21
N GLU A 366 14.75 -8.21 30.76
CA GLU A 366 14.43 -8.67 32.12
C GLU A 366 14.71 -10.17 32.29
N PHE A 367 14.32 -10.97 31.30
CA PHE A 367 14.62 -12.40 31.32
C PHE A 367 16.14 -12.67 31.29
N ARG A 368 16.91 -11.91 30.49
CA ARG A 368 18.37 -12.07 30.48
C ARG A 368 19.00 -11.68 31.81
N GLU A 369 18.54 -10.62 32.45
CA GLU A 369 18.98 -10.25 33.82
C GLU A 369 18.72 -11.39 34.79
N GLU A 370 17.56 -12.06 34.73
CA GLU A 370 17.22 -13.23 35.54
C GLU A 370 18.18 -14.41 35.26
N VAL A 371 18.40 -14.74 33.97
CA VAL A 371 19.30 -15.84 33.57
C VAL A 371 20.73 -15.62 34.06
N VAL A 372 21.29 -14.41 33.89
CA VAL A 372 22.63 -14.07 34.39
C VAL A 372 22.69 -14.16 35.93
N SER A 373 21.67 -13.65 36.62
CA SER A 373 21.58 -13.73 38.08
C SER A 373 21.52 -15.16 38.58
N ARG A 374 20.70 -16.03 37.94
CA ARG A 374 20.59 -17.44 38.31
C ARG A 374 21.89 -18.19 38.01
N ARG A 375 22.49 -18.02 36.85
CA ARG A 375 23.80 -18.55 36.49
C ARG A 375 24.86 -18.17 37.51
N THR A 376 24.96 -16.88 37.83
CA THR A 376 25.96 -16.39 38.80
C THR A 376 25.72 -16.97 40.17
N ARG A 377 24.46 -17.13 40.62
CA ARG A 377 24.15 -17.76 41.90
C ARG A 377 24.53 -19.25 41.91
N TYR A 378 24.29 -19.97 40.82
CA TYR A 378 24.69 -21.36 40.68
C TYR A 378 26.22 -21.49 40.74
N LEU A 379 26.97 -20.70 39.99
CA LEU A 379 28.40 -20.66 39.96
C LEU A 379 28.99 -20.26 41.33
N LEU A 380 28.39 -19.30 42.01
CA LEU A 380 28.77 -18.89 43.39
C LEU A 380 28.60 -20.05 44.36
N ASN A 381 27.48 -20.76 44.34
CA ASN A 381 27.24 -21.90 45.19
C ASN A 381 28.23 -23.01 44.91
N LYS A 382 28.51 -23.34 43.67
CA LYS A 382 29.48 -24.33 43.26
C LYS A 382 30.92 -23.96 43.67
N ALA A 383 31.28 -22.69 43.49
CA ALA A 383 32.57 -22.15 43.93
C ALA A 383 32.72 -22.20 45.47
N ARG A 384 31.65 -21.83 46.18
CA ARG A 384 31.59 -21.95 47.66
C ARG A 384 31.72 -23.37 48.14
N GLU A 385 31.01 -24.32 47.55
CA GLU A 385 31.09 -25.77 47.86
C GLU A 385 32.50 -26.27 47.65
N ARG A 386 33.15 -25.90 46.54
CA ARG A 386 34.53 -26.30 46.25
C ARG A 386 35.52 -25.66 47.21
N ALA A 387 35.38 -24.37 47.47
CA ALA A 387 36.24 -23.59 48.39
C ALA A 387 36.06 -24.11 49.81
N HIS A 388 34.85 -24.46 50.24
CA HIS A 388 34.60 -25.10 51.55
C HIS A 388 35.38 -26.40 51.73
N VAL A 389 35.37 -27.28 50.72
CA VAL A 389 36.18 -28.51 50.77
C VAL A 389 37.67 -28.17 50.86
N LEU A 390 38.16 -27.21 50.04
CA LEU A 390 39.57 -26.81 50.04
C LEU A 390 40.00 -26.14 51.37
N CYS A 391 39.15 -25.37 52.01
CA CYS A 391 39.40 -24.85 53.35
C CYS A 391 39.63 -25.99 54.33
N GLY A 392 38.83 -27.04 54.29
CA GLY A 392 39.02 -28.25 55.11
C GLY A 392 40.38 -28.94 54.85
N LEU A 393 40.71 -29.10 53.52
CA LEU A 393 42.00 -29.67 53.16
C LEU A 393 43.18 -28.82 53.58
N ALA A 394 43.10 -27.49 53.41
CA ALA A 394 44.15 -26.56 53.87
C ALA A 394 44.31 -26.61 55.40
N THR A 395 43.23 -26.63 56.17
CA THR A 395 43.25 -26.85 57.61
C THR A 395 43.95 -28.16 58.01
N ALA A 396 43.62 -29.25 57.28
CA ALA A 396 44.22 -30.57 57.55
C ALA A 396 45.72 -30.58 57.18
N VAL A 397 46.12 -29.90 56.13
CA VAL A 397 47.52 -29.85 55.70
C VAL A 397 48.32 -28.94 56.63
N ALA A 398 47.77 -27.82 57.13
CA ALA A 398 48.41 -26.98 58.18
C ALA A 398 48.62 -27.76 59.49
N ASN A 399 47.71 -28.68 59.82
CA ASN A 399 47.79 -29.49 61.05
C ASN A 399 48.10 -30.98 60.74
N ILE A 400 48.94 -31.24 59.76
CA ILE A 400 49.12 -32.57 59.12
C ILE A 400 49.53 -33.68 60.11
N ASP A 401 50.48 -33.38 61.01
CA ASP A 401 50.99 -34.36 61.99
C ASP A 401 49.86 -34.86 62.96
N GLU A 402 48.99 -33.95 63.37
CA GLU A 402 47.89 -34.28 64.25
C GLU A 402 46.79 -35.04 63.55
N VAL A 403 46.50 -34.68 62.31
CA VAL A 403 45.55 -35.38 61.39
C VAL A 403 46.04 -36.80 61.13
N ILE A 404 47.31 -37.02 60.76
CA ILE A 404 47.91 -38.36 60.58
C ILE A 404 47.82 -39.17 61.84
N ARG A 405 48.20 -38.62 62.99
CA ARG A 405 48.09 -39.30 64.26
C ARG A 405 46.68 -39.73 64.57
N LEU A 406 45.66 -38.87 64.34
CA LEU A 406 44.25 -39.17 64.60
C LEU A 406 43.76 -40.28 63.68
N ILE A 407 44.06 -40.23 62.39
CA ILE A 407 43.67 -41.27 61.44
C ILE A 407 44.29 -42.60 61.72
N ARG A 408 45.59 -42.63 62.11
CA ARG A 408 46.34 -43.91 62.47
C ARG A 408 45.84 -44.53 63.74
N THR A 409 45.35 -43.78 64.72
CA THR A 409 44.88 -44.34 66.00
C THR A 409 43.39 -44.69 65.98
N ALA A 410 42.63 -44.28 64.94
CA ALA A 410 41.22 -44.58 64.82
C ALA A 410 41.05 -46.07 64.44
N PRO A 411 40.12 -46.78 65.05
CA PRO A 411 39.87 -48.24 64.76
C PRO A 411 39.16 -48.51 63.47
N THR A 412 38.40 -47.58 62.91
CA THR A 412 37.69 -47.63 61.66
C THR A 412 37.68 -46.28 60.89
N PRO A 413 37.51 -46.32 59.58
CA PRO A 413 37.35 -45.05 58.83
C PRO A 413 36.19 -44.13 59.30
N SER A 414 35.10 -44.71 59.78
CA SER A 414 33.96 -43.99 60.39
C SER A 414 34.37 -43.30 61.72
N ALA A 415 35.14 -44.03 62.56
CA ALA A 415 35.63 -43.41 63.80
C ALA A 415 36.66 -42.31 63.54
N ALA A 416 37.49 -42.41 62.50
CA ALA A 416 38.40 -41.31 62.07
C ALA A 416 37.63 -40.10 61.60
N HIS A 417 36.56 -40.32 60.81
CA HIS A 417 35.66 -39.28 60.30
C HIS A 417 34.98 -38.52 61.45
N GLU A 418 34.37 -39.23 62.40
CA GLU A 418 33.74 -38.61 63.57
C GLU A 418 34.74 -37.83 64.42
N ALA A 419 35.94 -38.35 64.59
CA ALA A 419 36.99 -37.71 65.38
C ALA A 419 37.54 -36.44 64.74
N LEU A 420 37.62 -36.43 63.39
CA LEU A 420 37.97 -35.20 62.61
C LEU A 420 36.93 -34.11 62.80
N MET A 421 35.66 -34.45 62.79
CA MET A 421 34.54 -33.51 62.95
C MET A 421 34.31 -33.04 64.38
N ALA A 422 34.64 -33.88 65.39
CA ALA A 422 34.45 -33.57 66.83
C ALA A 422 35.44 -32.58 67.38
N ARG A 423 36.52 -32.27 66.68
CA ARG A 423 37.62 -31.42 67.12
C ARG A 423 37.61 -30.07 66.47
N ASP A 424 37.98 -29.04 67.22
CA ASP A 424 38.26 -27.69 66.79
C ASP A 424 39.75 -27.57 66.37
N TRP A 425 39.96 -27.20 65.12
CA TRP A 425 41.29 -27.16 64.48
C TRP A 425 41.81 -25.74 64.44
N PRO A 426 43.10 -25.49 64.80
CA PRO A 426 43.72 -24.18 64.56
C PRO A 426 43.68 -23.80 63.06
N ALA A 427 43.17 -22.60 62.72
CA ALA A 427 42.98 -22.16 61.35
C ALA A 427 43.37 -20.71 61.11
N GLU A 428 44.25 -20.14 61.96
CA GLU A 428 44.67 -18.72 61.91
C GLU A 428 45.28 -18.34 60.55
N ASP A 429 46.11 -19.22 59.99
CA ASP A 429 46.76 -18.98 58.66
C ASP A 429 45.77 -18.90 57.49
N ILE A 430 44.62 -19.53 57.65
CA ILE A 430 43.57 -19.59 56.58
C ILE A 430 42.30 -18.81 56.96
N ALA A 431 42.31 -18.13 58.08
CA ALA A 431 41.21 -17.32 58.56
C ALA A 431 40.70 -16.27 57.54
N PRO A 432 41.56 -15.55 56.77
CA PRO A 432 41.09 -14.63 55.75
C PRO A 432 40.34 -15.30 54.59
N LEU A 433 40.75 -16.52 54.26
CA LEU A 433 40.11 -17.28 53.15
C LEU A 433 38.79 -17.89 53.60
N ILE A 434 38.67 -18.38 54.85
CA ILE A 434 37.38 -18.85 55.41
C ILE A 434 36.40 -17.69 55.53
N ALA A 435 36.84 -16.49 55.91
CA ALA A 435 35.98 -15.30 55.97
C ALA A 435 35.49 -14.87 54.59
N LEU A 436 36.31 -15.07 53.56
CA LEU A 436 35.95 -14.71 52.18
C LEU A 436 34.94 -15.68 51.59
N VAL A 437 35.03 -16.99 51.89
CA VAL A 437 34.04 -18.01 51.48
C VAL A 437 32.69 -17.75 52.14
N ASP A 438 32.68 -17.19 53.38
CA ASP A 438 31.49 -16.75 54.11
C ASP A 438 30.35 -17.78 54.07
N ASP A 439 30.66 -19.05 54.39
CA ASP A 439 29.64 -20.09 54.53
C ASP A 439 28.96 -19.98 55.91
N PRO A 440 27.69 -19.48 55.94
CA PRO A 440 27.05 -19.25 57.26
C PRO A 440 26.80 -20.55 58.05
N ARG A 441 26.93 -21.73 57.40
CA ARG A 441 26.75 -23.01 58.06
C ARG A 441 27.97 -23.47 58.86
N HIS A 442 29.17 -22.94 58.54
CA HIS A 442 30.44 -23.29 59.11
C HIS A 442 31.28 -22.06 59.36
N PRO A 443 30.88 -21.21 60.31
CA PRO A 443 31.65 -20.03 60.65
C PRO A 443 32.92 -20.41 61.45
N MET A 444 33.93 -19.54 61.39
CA MET A 444 35.09 -19.68 62.28
C MET A 444 34.72 -19.30 63.73
N ASN A 445 35.24 -20.06 64.69
CA ASN A 445 35.02 -19.78 66.13
C ASN A 445 35.74 -18.51 66.58
N ALA A 446 35.28 -17.87 67.62
CA ALA A 446 35.87 -16.62 68.18
C ALA A 446 37.32 -16.77 68.65
N ASP A 447 37.76 -17.99 68.86
CA ASP A 447 39.12 -18.32 69.33
C ASP A 447 40.09 -18.66 68.19
N GLY A 448 39.70 -18.42 66.89
CA GLY A 448 40.53 -18.69 65.73
C GLY A 448 40.58 -20.16 65.35
N THR A 449 39.69 -20.98 65.90
CA THR A 449 39.55 -22.39 65.52
C THR A 449 38.43 -22.59 64.50
N TYR A 450 38.52 -23.68 63.73
CA TYR A 450 37.56 -24.08 62.70
C TYR A 450 37.12 -25.54 62.87
N ARG A 451 35.81 -25.77 62.80
CA ARG A 451 35.26 -27.11 62.97
C ARG A 451 34.93 -27.69 61.54
N LEU A 452 35.51 -28.86 61.28
CA LEU A 452 35.35 -29.52 60.01
C LEU A 452 33.92 -30.05 59.80
N SER A 453 33.39 -29.90 58.58
CA SER A 453 32.09 -30.48 58.12
C SER A 453 32.27 -31.95 57.69
N ASP A 454 31.13 -32.66 57.49
CA ASP A 454 31.08 -34.00 56.94
C ASP A 454 31.80 -34.12 55.62
N ALA A 455 31.51 -33.20 54.69
CA ALA A 455 32.12 -33.15 53.33
C ALA A 455 33.66 -32.90 53.41
N GLN A 456 34.12 -32.06 54.35
CA GLN A 456 35.55 -31.77 54.51
C GLN A 456 36.25 -33.01 55.14
N ALA A 457 35.66 -33.64 56.12
CA ALA A 457 36.23 -34.83 56.78
C ALA A 457 36.33 -35.99 55.77
N LYS A 458 35.33 -36.21 54.90
CA LYS A 458 35.40 -37.18 53.82
C LYS A 458 36.52 -36.87 52.85
N ALA A 459 36.65 -35.62 52.42
CA ALA A 459 37.68 -35.19 51.49
C ALA A 459 39.10 -35.37 52.08
N ILE A 460 39.26 -35.14 53.37
CA ILE A 460 40.54 -35.38 54.06
C ILE A 460 40.90 -36.86 54.11
N LEU A 461 39.94 -37.73 54.35
CA LEU A 461 40.17 -39.18 54.34
C LEU A 461 40.48 -39.77 52.94
N GLU A 462 39.99 -39.13 51.88
CA GLU A 462 40.23 -39.46 50.49
C GLU A 462 41.50 -38.80 49.91
N LEU A 463 42.20 -37.97 50.68
CA LEU A 463 43.38 -37.24 50.25
C LEU A 463 44.51 -38.19 49.86
N ARG A 464 45.05 -38.01 48.63
CA ARG A 464 46.22 -38.76 48.18
C ARG A 464 47.51 -38.25 48.84
N LEU A 465 48.40 -39.15 49.19
CA LEU A 465 49.70 -38.82 49.88
C LEU A 465 50.55 -37.83 49.02
N SER A 466 50.41 -37.84 47.69
CA SER A 466 51.10 -36.89 46.81
C SER A 466 50.68 -35.42 47.01
N ARG A 467 49.51 -35.16 47.54
CA ARG A 467 49.03 -33.83 47.86
C ARG A 467 49.45 -33.28 49.21
N LEU A 468 50.16 -34.10 50.01
CA LEU A 468 50.71 -33.72 51.31
C LEU A 468 52.11 -33.13 51.21
N THR A 469 52.69 -33.04 50.01
CA THR A 469 54.01 -32.41 49.75
C THR A 469 53.87 -30.86 49.79
N ALA A 470 55.00 -30.18 49.90
CA ALA A 470 55.05 -28.68 49.91
C ALA A 470 54.39 -28.14 48.61
N LEU A 471 54.71 -28.77 47.47
CA LEU A 471 54.07 -28.40 46.18
C LEU A 471 52.53 -28.57 46.19
N GLY A 472 52.01 -29.61 46.79
CA GLY A 472 50.58 -29.87 46.92
C GLY A 472 49.87 -28.89 47.85
N ARG A 473 50.62 -28.30 48.83
CA ARG A 473 50.14 -27.23 49.69
C ARG A 473 49.94 -25.91 48.92
N ASP A 474 50.99 -25.55 48.14
CA ASP A 474 50.95 -24.37 47.30
C ASP A 474 49.83 -24.47 46.25
N GLU A 475 49.63 -25.63 45.61
CA GLU A 475 48.52 -25.87 44.68
C GLU A 475 47.12 -25.66 45.32
N ILE A 476 46.90 -26.15 46.56
CA ILE A 476 45.64 -25.95 47.29
C ILE A 476 45.46 -24.45 47.64
N GLY A 477 46.53 -23.75 48.04
CA GLY A 477 46.52 -22.33 48.32
C GLY A 477 46.14 -21.49 47.08
N ASP A 478 46.84 -21.75 45.98
CA ASP A 478 46.57 -21.07 44.68
C ASP A 478 45.13 -21.30 44.18
N GLU A 479 44.65 -22.57 44.25
CA GLU A 479 43.25 -22.91 43.86
C GLU A 479 42.24 -22.18 44.76
N LEU A 480 42.51 -22.09 46.07
CA LEU A 480 41.64 -21.42 47.04
C LEU A 480 41.62 -19.90 46.81
N GLU A 481 42.80 -19.27 46.53
CA GLU A 481 42.88 -17.84 46.23
C GLU A 481 42.15 -17.49 44.95
N LYS A 482 42.23 -18.33 43.89
CA LYS A 482 41.50 -18.19 42.66
C LYS A 482 40.00 -18.23 42.91
N LEU A 483 39.51 -19.25 43.63
CA LEU A 483 38.09 -19.38 43.95
C LEU A 483 37.61 -18.23 44.83
N ALA A 484 38.41 -17.70 45.73
CA ALA A 484 38.09 -16.54 46.54
C ALA A 484 37.86 -15.29 45.69
N LYS A 485 38.70 -15.05 44.67
CA LYS A 485 38.52 -13.99 43.72
C LYS A 485 37.24 -14.16 42.89
N GLU A 486 36.98 -15.41 42.43
CA GLU A 486 35.75 -15.74 41.69
C GLU A 486 34.48 -15.50 42.55
N ILE A 487 34.50 -15.92 43.84
CA ILE A 487 33.39 -15.71 44.77
C ILE A 487 33.17 -14.21 45.01
N ALA A 488 34.24 -13.42 45.19
CA ALA A 488 34.12 -12.00 45.35
C ALA A 488 33.52 -11.31 44.13
N ASP A 489 33.91 -11.72 42.91
CA ASP A 489 33.35 -11.22 41.67
C ASP A 489 31.88 -11.62 41.53
N TYR A 490 31.50 -12.86 41.79
CA TYR A 490 30.10 -13.33 41.75
C TYR A 490 29.21 -12.57 42.74
N LEU A 491 29.71 -12.28 43.92
CA LEU A 491 29.00 -11.47 44.91
C LEU A 491 28.84 -10.03 44.46
N ASP A 492 29.85 -9.44 43.85
CA ASP A 492 29.77 -8.10 43.27
C ASP A 492 28.73 -8.03 42.15
N ILE A 493 28.75 -9.00 41.22
CA ILE A 493 27.75 -9.12 40.16
C ILE A 493 26.33 -9.20 40.75
N LEU A 494 26.07 -10.06 41.74
CA LEU A 494 24.74 -10.24 42.34
C LEU A 494 24.27 -9.01 43.15
N ARG A 495 25.16 -8.14 43.62
CA ARG A 495 24.86 -6.91 44.35
C ARG A 495 24.54 -5.73 43.42
N SER A 496 25.03 -5.76 42.20
CA SER A 496 24.96 -4.62 41.27
C SER A 496 24.19 -4.98 40.01
N ARG A 497 22.98 -4.41 39.84
CA ARG A 497 22.20 -4.55 38.59
C ARG A 497 22.99 -4.05 37.38
N LEU A 498 23.75 -2.97 37.53
CA LEU A 498 24.59 -2.42 36.44
C LEU A 498 25.60 -3.46 35.93
N ARG A 499 26.25 -4.21 36.86
CA ARG A 499 27.17 -5.28 36.46
C ARG A 499 26.50 -6.40 35.72
N ILE A 500 25.28 -6.77 36.11
CA ILE A 500 24.46 -7.77 35.39
C ILE A 500 24.14 -7.25 33.98
N GLN A 501 23.73 -5.99 33.84
CA GLN A 501 23.44 -5.36 32.55
C GLN A 501 24.67 -5.26 31.66
N ASP A 502 25.85 -4.97 32.20
CA ASP A 502 27.11 -4.95 31.44
C ASP A 502 27.45 -6.35 30.88
N ILE A 503 27.20 -7.40 31.66
CA ILE A 503 27.37 -8.78 31.21
C ILE A 503 26.38 -9.08 30.08
N VAL A 504 25.10 -8.71 30.23
CA VAL A 504 24.07 -8.90 29.19
C VAL A 504 24.47 -8.18 27.90
N LYS A 505 24.94 -6.92 27.99
CA LYS A 505 25.42 -6.17 26.80
C LYS A 505 26.60 -6.86 26.13
N SER A 506 27.60 -7.33 26.92
CA SER A 506 28.75 -8.04 26.36
C SER A 506 28.36 -9.29 25.60
N GLU A 507 27.46 -10.11 26.17
CA GLU A 507 26.98 -11.33 25.56
C GLU A 507 26.16 -11.05 24.30
N LEU A 508 25.33 -10.00 24.27
CA LEU A 508 24.62 -9.53 23.09
C LEU A 508 25.57 -9.09 21.97
N LEU A 509 26.63 -8.37 22.31
CA LEU A 509 27.66 -7.94 21.35
C LEU A 509 28.45 -9.11 20.77
N GLU A 510 28.74 -10.15 21.58
CA GLU A 510 29.35 -11.39 21.08
C GLU A 510 28.45 -12.07 20.04
N VAL A 511 27.17 -12.23 20.33
CA VAL A 511 26.19 -12.81 19.39
C VAL A 511 26.07 -11.96 18.13
N LYS A 512 25.99 -10.62 18.26
CA LYS A 512 25.98 -9.70 17.12
C LYS A 512 27.20 -9.89 16.23
N THR A 513 28.39 -9.92 16.81
CA THR A 513 29.65 -10.09 16.07
C THR A 513 29.72 -11.42 15.32
N ALA A 514 29.17 -12.48 15.91
CA ALA A 514 29.22 -13.82 15.33
C ALA A 514 28.16 -14.05 14.22
N PHE A 515 26.97 -13.44 14.32
CA PHE A 515 25.81 -13.83 13.49
C PHE A 515 25.11 -12.67 12.77
N ALA A 516 25.45 -11.41 13.02
CA ALA A 516 24.79 -10.30 12.34
C ALA A 516 25.11 -10.32 10.84
N THR A 517 24.08 -10.11 10.03
CA THR A 517 24.17 -9.99 8.57
C THR A 517 23.49 -8.69 8.13
N PRO A 518 23.87 -8.13 6.98
CA PRO A 518 23.18 -6.96 6.45
C PRO A 518 21.67 -7.18 6.29
N ARG A 519 20.91 -6.09 6.32
CA ARG A 519 19.47 -6.09 6.03
C ARG A 519 19.24 -6.59 4.61
N ARG A 520 18.25 -7.46 4.44
CA ARG A 520 17.82 -8.03 3.15
C ARG A 520 16.65 -7.24 2.55
N THR A 521 15.70 -6.83 3.39
CA THR A 521 14.47 -6.14 2.96
C THR A 521 14.69 -4.64 2.87
N GLU A 522 14.40 -4.04 1.73
CA GLU A 522 14.44 -2.59 1.53
C GLU A 522 13.13 -1.94 2.02
N ILE A 523 13.20 -0.75 2.63
CA ILE A 523 12.03 -0.01 3.10
C ILE A 523 11.93 1.29 2.30
N HIS A 524 10.80 1.47 1.61
CA HIS A 524 10.49 2.64 0.81
C HIS A 524 9.43 3.51 1.49
N ASP A 525 9.63 4.82 1.49
CA ASP A 525 8.72 5.79 2.13
C ASP A 525 7.46 6.11 1.30
N TRP A 526 7.22 5.39 0.23
CA TRP A 526 6.11 5.64 -0.69
C TRP A 526 4.75 5.21 -0.11
N GLY A 527 3.72 6.03 -0.43
CA GLY A 527 2.34 5.71 -0.13
C GLY A 527 1.93 4.39 -0.80
N SER A 528 1.24 3.57 -0.05
CA SER A 528 0.94 2.17 -0.35
C SER A 528 -0.10 1.92 -1.44
N ASP A 529 -0.75 2.95 -1.95
CA ASP A 529 -1.85 2.77 -2.90
C ASP A 529 -1.39 3.12 -4.32
N LEU A 530 -1.26 2.08 -5.15
CA LEU A 530 -1.34 2.23 -6.60
C LEU A 530 -2.72 2.82 -6.89
N ASP A 531 -2.76 4.05 -7.40
CA ASP A 531 -3.99 4.61 -7.93
C ASP A 531 -4.47 3.73 -9.08
N ASP A 532 -5.78 3.52 -9.19
CA ASP A 532 -6.35 2.79 -10.32
C ASP A 532 -5.91 3.42 -11.67
N GLU A 533 -5.50 4.67 -11.64
CA GLU A 533 -4.98 5.44 -12.78
C GLU A 533 -3.62 4.94 -13.27
N ASP A 534 -2.73 4.49 -12.36
CA ASP A 534 -1.41 3.93 -12.71
C ASP A 534 -1.49 2.60 -13.48
N LEU A 535 -2.68 1.99 -13.49
CA LEU A 535 -2.97 0.73 -14.19
C LEU A 535 -3.47 0.95 -15.62
N ILE A 536 -3.71 2.20 -16.01
CA ILE A 536 -4.35 2.56 -17.29
C ILE A 536 -3.28 3.10 -18.23
N ALA A 537 -3.17 2.49 -19.42
CA ALA A 537 -2.30 3.01 -20.47
C ALA A 537 -2.80 4.38 -20.96
N ARG A 538 -1.87 5.29 -21.23
CA ARG A 538 -2.18 6.58 -21.87
C ARG A 538 -2.53 6.32 -23.33
N GLU A 539 -3.72 6.70 -23.73
CA GLU A 539 -4.23 6.55 -25.08
C GLU A 539 -5.25 7.64 -25.39
N ASP A 540 -5.17 8.19 -26.60
CA ASP A 540 -6.17 9.16 -27.06
C ASP A 540 -7.51 8.51 -27.30
N MET A 541 -8.54 9.04 -26.66
CA MET A 541 -9.91 8.55 -26.69
C MET A 541 -10.84 9.58 -27.32
N VAL A 542 -11.73 9.11 -28.17
CA VAL A 542 -12.88 9.89 -28.65
C VAL A 542 -14.03 9.70 -27.66
N VAL A 543 -14.38 10.77 -26.95
CA VAL A 543 -15.52 10.81 -26.05
C VAL A 543 -16.75 11.33 -26.80
N THR A 544 -17.84 10.57 -26.76
CA THR A 544 -19.09 10.92 -27.41
C THR A 544 -20.21 11.00 -26.37
N VAL A 545 -20.96 12.11 -26.38
CA VAL A 545 -22.13 12.33 -25.51
C VAL A 545 -23.36 12.56 -26.38
N SER A 546 -24.49 11.89 -26.10
CA SER A 546 -25.73 12.08 -26.81
C SER A 546 -26.72 12.99 -26.08
N HIS A 547 -27.71 13.53 -26.81
CA HIS A 547 -28.75 14.39 -26.26
C HIS A 547 -29.56 13.69 -25.16
N ALA A 548 -29.86 12.41 -25.31
CA ALA A 548 -30.54 11.62 -24.29
C ALA A 548 -29.66 11.31 -23.08
N GLY A 549 -28.38 11.73 -23.05
CA GLY A 549 -27.48 11.53 -21.92
C GLY A 549 -26.72 10.21 -21.92
N TYR A 550 -26.48 9.59 -23.08
CA TYR A 550 -25.58 8.45 -23.22
C TYR A 550 -24.16 8.94 -23.46
N ILE A 551 -23.19 8.32 -22.78
CA ILE A 551 -21.77 8.62 -22.92
C ILE A 551 -20.96 7.36 -23.19
N LYS A 552 -19.91 7.49 -23.99
CA LYS A 552 -18.91 6.44 -24.23
C LYS A 552 -17.57 7.03 -24.58
N ARG A 553 -16.53 6.20 -24.47
CA ARG A 553 -15.21 6.45 -25.05
C ARG A 553 -14.83 5.37 -26.03
N VAL A 554 -14.10 5.72 -27.07
CA VAL A 554 -13.62 4.82 -28.12
C VAL A 554 -12.15 5.20 -28.40
N PRO A 555 -11.21 4.26 -28.50
CA PRO A 555 -9.83 4.57 -28.88
C PRO A 555 -9.78 5.29 -30.22
N LEU A 556 -9.00 6.38 -30.33
CA LEU A 556 -8.86 7.14 -31.55
C LEU A 556 -8.29 6.28 -32.69
N SER A 557 -7.41 5.33 -32.38
CA SER A 557 -6.85 4.33 -33.29
C SER A 557 -7.89 3.45 -34.01
N THR A 558 -9.10 3.34 -33.44
CA THR A 558 -10.22 2.57 -34.04
C THR A 558 -10.84 3.30 -35.24
N TYR A 559 -10.67 4.63 -35.33
CA TYR A 559 -11.14 5.46 -36.41
C TYR A 559 -10.04 5.56 -37.48
N ARG A 560 -10.07 4.70 -38.50
CA ARG A 560 -9.16 4.81 -39.65
C ARG A 560 -9.51 6.08 -40.46
N ALA A 561 -8.52 6.89 -40.80
CA ALA A 561 -8.66 7.96 -41.76
C ALA A 561 -9.23 7.38 -43.08
N GLN A 562 -10.37 7.89 -43.53
CA GLN A 562 -10.96 7.48 -44.82
C GLN A 562 -10.66 8.53 -45.90
N LYS A 563 -10.31 8.07 -47.12
CA LYS A 563 -10.13 8.94 -48.25
C LYS A 563 -11.45 9.62 -48.64
N ARG A 564 -11.38 10.85 -49.20
CA ARG A 564 -12.51 11.63 -49.71
C ARG A 564 -13.47 10.74 -50.57
N GLY A 565 -14.77 10.80 -50.22
CA GLY A 565 -15.82 10.05 -50.94
C GLY A 565 -16.25 8.73 -50.27
N GLY A 566 -15.68 8.37 -49.13
CA GLY A 566 -16.10 7.23 -48.33
C GLY A 566 -17.46 7.50 -47.65
N LYS A 567 -18.33 6.51 -47.55
CA LYS A 567 -19.55 6.58 -46.71
C LYS A 567 -19.10 6.65 -45.26
N GLY A 568 -19.41 7.76 -44.57
CA GLY A 568 -19.12 7.93 -43.13
C GLY A 568 -19.67 6.76 -42.30
N ARG A 569 -18.98 6.43 -41.20
CA ARG A 569 -19.51 5.47 -40.25
C ARG A 569 -20.33 6.22 -39.18
N SER A 570 -21.45 5.63 -38.80
CA SER A 570 -22.25 6.13 -37.68
C SER A 570 -21.41 6.16 -36.40
N GLY A 571 -21.20 7.32 -35.82
CA GLY A 571 -20.44 7.49 -34.59
C GLY A 571 -21.14 6.91 -33.36
N MET A 572 -22.45 6.62 -33.44
CA MET A 572 -23.27 6.06 -32.39
C MET A 572 -24.56 5.48 -32.93
N SER A 573 -25.01 4.33 -32.41
CA SER A 573 -26.36 3.81 -32.68
C SER A 573 -27.34 4.50 -31.75
N THR A 574 -28.13 5.44 -32.28
CA THR A 574 -29.14 6.17 -31.52
C THR A 574 -30.55 5.64 -31.89
N ARG A 575 -31.57 5.86 -31.06
CA ARG A 575 -32.97 5.72 -31.41
C ARG A 575 -33.38 6.92 -32.26
N GLU A 576 -34.53 6.86 -32.93
CA GLU A 576 -35.00 7.88 -33.86
C GLU A 576 -35.07 9.31 -33.33
N GLU A 577 -34.94 9.50 -31.97
CA GLU A 577 -35.05 10.78 -31.30
C GLU A 577 -33.75 11.20 -30.52
N ASP A 578 -32.64 10.41 -30.63
CA ASP A 578 -31.38 10.70 -29.92
C ASP A 578 -30.24 10.97 -30.89
N PHE A 579 -29.36 11.91 -30.58
CA PHE A 579 -28.25 12.34 -31.42
C PHE A 579 -27.02 12.74 -30.57
N VAL A 580 -25.87 12.80 -31.20
CA VAL A 580 -24.61 13.19 -30.54
C VAL A 580 -24.62 14.71 -30.34
N THR A 581 -24.52 15.14 -29.08
CA THR A 581 -24.44 16.57 -28.72
C THR A 581 -23.02 17.04 -28.54
N ARG A 582 -22.12 16.17 -28.06
CA ARG A 582 -20.71 16.53 -27.86
C ARG A 582 -19.80 15.38 -28.29
N LEU A 583 -18.69 15.76 -28.95
CA LEU A 583 -17.62 14.87 -29.36
C LEU A 583 -16.31 15.62 -29.19
N PHE A 584 -15.37 15.01 -28.43
CA PHE A 584 -14.04 15.57 -28.26
C PHE A 584 -13.01 14.45 -28.07
N VAL A 585 -11.75 14.76 -28.35
CA VAL A 585 -10.61 13.86 -28.12
C VAL A 585 -9.93 14.26 -26.83
N ALA A 586 -9.62 13.31 -25.99
CA ALA A 586 -8.90 13.50 -24.73
C ALA A 586 -8.14 12.24 -24.36
N ASP A 587 -6.99 12.40 -23.70
CA ASP A 587 -6.21 11.26 -23.15
C ASP A 587 -6.99 10.51 -22.07
N THR A 588 -6.71 9.24 -21.88
CA THR A 588 -7.34 8.42 -20.84
C THR A 588 -7.24 9.03 -19.44
N HIS A 589 -6.16 9.76 -19.13
CA HIS A 589 -5.91 10.39 -17.82
C HIS A 589 -6.49 11.80 -17.69
N THR A 590 -7.01 12.37 -18.76
CA THR A 590 -7.60 13.72 -18.74
C THR A 590 -8.79 13.77 -17.77
N PRO A 591 -8.82 14.71 -16.82
CA PRO A 591 -9.99 14.94 -15.98
C PRO A 591 -11.11 15.60 -16.80
N ILE A 592 -12.33 15.13 -16.61
CA ILE A 592 -13.55 15.67 -17.22
C ILE A 592 -14.44 16.20 -16.12
N ILE A 593 -14.97 17.39 -16.32
CA ILE A 593 -15.99 17.96 -15.43
C ILE A 593 -17.35 17.99 -16.16
N PHE A 594 -18.39 17.65 -15.43
CA PHE A 594 -19.77 17.69 -15.86
C PHE A 594 -20.51 18.74 -15.06
N PHE A 595 -21.18 19.65 -15.72
CA PHE A 595 -22.07 20.61 -15.06
C PHE A 595 -23.52 20.28 -15.39
N SER A 596 -24.35 20.29 -14.36
CA SER A 596 -25.77 19.97 -14.53
C SER A 596 -26.64 21.23 -14.63
N SER A 597 -27.85 21.03 -15.16
CA SER A 597 -28.87 22.08 -15.24
C SER A 597 -29.29 22.63 -13.88
N LEU A 598 -29.13 21.87 -12.82
CA LEU A 598 -29.46 22.25 -11.44
C LEU A 598 -28.29 22.88 -10.67
N GLY A 599 -27.18 23.19 -11.36
CA GLY A 599 -26.04 23.86 -10.76
C GLY A 599 -25.07 22.99 -9.98
N GLN A 600 -25.08 21.66 -10.22
CA GLN A 600 -24.13 20.74 -9.65
C GLN A 600 -22.95 20.52 -10.61
N ALA A 601 -21.79 20.21 -10.04
CA ALA A 601 -20.58 19.79 -10.75
C ALA A 601 -20.17 18.39 -10.32
N TYR A 602 -19.82 17.54 -11.29
CA TYR A 602 -19.27 16.20 -11.10
C TYR A 602 -17.95 16.09 -11.84
N LYS A 603 -16.97 15.40 -11.25
CA LYS A 603 -15.63 15.22 -11.84
C LYS A 603 -15.33 13.75 -11.98
N GLU A 604 -14.89 13.34 -13.15
CA GLU A 604 -14.44 11.98 -13.44
C GLU A 604 -13.22 12.03 -14.36
N LYS A 605 -12.52 10.90 -14.51
CA LYS A 605 -11.42 10.72 -15.46
C LYS A 605 -11.94 10.03 -16.74
N VAL A 606 -11.36 10.33 -17.91
CA VAL A 606 -11.76 9.69 -19.19
C VAL A 606 -11.74 8.17 -19.10
N TRP A 607 -10.74 7.58 -18.44
CA TRP A 607 -10.61 6.13 -18.31
C TRP A 607 -11.77 5.46 -17.56
N ARG A 608 -12.51 6.20 -16.73
CA ARG A 608 -13.71 5.70 -16.03
C ARG A 608 -14.96 5.66 -16.92
N LEU A 609 -14.94 6.37 -18.05
CA LEU A 609 -16.03 6.32 -19.01
C LEU A 609 -16.13 4.91 -19.66
N PRO A 610 -17.33 4.46 -20.06
CA PRO A 610 -17.51 3.15 -20.64
C PRO A 610 -16.79 3.03 -21.99
N LEU A 611 -15.84 2.09 -22.05
CA LEU A 611 -15.20 1.70 -23.29
C LEU A 611 -16.23 0.95 -24.15
N SER A 612 -16.40 1.36 -25.40
CA SER A 612 -17.44 0.81 -26.27
C SER A 612 -16.97 0.77 -27.72
N ALA A 613 -17.57 -0.09 -28.52
CA ALA A 613 -17.34 -0.08 -29.97
C ALA A 613 -17.89 1.23 -30.61
N PRO A 614 -17.36 1.67 -31.78
CA PRO A 614 -17.83 2.88 -32.46
C PRO A 614 -19.34 2.91 -32.67
N ASN A 615 -19.95 1.77 -32.99
CA ASN A 615 -21.38 1.67 -33.25
C ASN A 615 -22.24 1.41 -32.00
N ALA A 616 -21.64 1.24 -30.83
CA ALA A 616 -22.39 0.99 -29.59
C ALA A 616 -22.99 2.29 -29.05
N ARG A 617 -24.08 2.16 -28.30
CA ARG A 617 -24.80 3.29 -27.69
C ARG A 617 -24.10 3.92 -26.49
N GLY A 618 -23.22 3.19 -25.82
CA GLY A 618 -22.64 3.62 -24.55
C GLY A 618 -23.52 3.35 -23.33
N LYS A 619 -23.25 4.04 -22.21
CA LYS A 619 -24.03 3.96 -20.96
C LYS A 619 -24.73 5.29 -20.67
N PHE A 620 -25.86 5.21 -20.02
CA PHE A 620 -26.62 6.38 -19.61
C PHE A 620 -25.91 7.06 -18.42
N LEU A 621 -25.77 8.40 -18.46
CA LEU A 621 -25.05 9.20 -17.46
C LEU A 621 -25.61 9.04 -16.04
N ASN A 622 -26.92 8.85 -15.89
CA ASN A 622 -27.54 8.61 -14.58
C ASN A 622 -27.10 7.31 -13.92
N ASN A 623 -26.53 6.37 -14.68
CA ASN A 623 -25.94 5.14 -14.12
C ASN A 623 -24.49 5.33 -13.65
N MET A 624 -23.89 6.47 -13.96
CA MET A 624 -22.50 6.80 -13.63
C MET A 624 -22.40 7.93 -12.62
N LEU A 625 -23.27 8.95 -12.77
CA LEU A 625 -23.33 10.12 -11.90
C LEU A 625 -24.62 10.07 -11.09
N PRO A 626 -24.61 10.46 -9.82
CA PRO A 626 -25.77 10.47 -8.94
C PRO A 626 -26.67 11.68 -9.24
N LEU A 627 -27.28 11.70 -10.42
CA LEU A 627 -28.16 12.77 -10.89
C LEU A 627 -29.56 12.63 -10.28
N ASP A 628 -30.18 13.76 -9.95
CA ASP A 628 -31.58 13.82 -9.54
C ASP A 628 -32.54 13.54 -10.70
N LYS A 629 -33.82 13.26 -10.43
CA LYS A 629 -34.80 12.78 -11.39
C LYS A 629 -35.01 13.70 -12.61
N ASP A 630 -34.88 15.02 -12.41
CA ASP A 630 -35.08 16.06 -13.44
C ASP A 630 -33.77 16.79 -13.81
N GLU A 631 -32.64 16.28 -13.32
CA GLU A 631 -31.31 16.84 -13.55
C GLU A 631 -30.74 16.33 -14.87
N ARG A 632 -30.21 17.24 -15.68
CA ARG A 632 -29.55 16.93 -16.96
C ARG A 632 -28.16 17.53 -16.96
N ILE A 633 -27.23 16.88 -17.63
CA ILE A 633 -25.89 17.46 -17.87
C ILE A 633 -26.00 18.45 -19.03
N THR A 634 -25.64 19.70 -18.78
CA THR A 634 -25.64 20.78 -19.76
C THR A 634 -24.27 20.96 -20.41
N THR A 635 -23.20 20.80 -19.63
CA THR A 635 -21.85 20.99 -20.13
C THR A 635 -20.96 19.84 -19.71
N VAL A 636 -20.19 19.32 -20.66
CA VAL A 636 -19.10 18.34 -20.43
C VAL A 636 -17.84 18.94 -21.02
N MET A 637 -16.79 19.11 -20.20
CA MET A 637 -15.53 19.65 -20.69
C MET A 637 -14.32 18.88 -20.16
N PRO A 638 -13.33 18.59 -21.02
CA PRO A 638 -12.01 18.15 -20.58
C PRO A 638 -11.28 19.30 -19.89
N LEU A 639 -10.52 18.99 -18.85
CA LEU A 639 -9.73 19.93 -18.10
C LEU A 639 -8.23 19.67 -18.32
N PRO A 640 -7.36 20.69 -18.16
CA PRO A 640 -5.91 20.45 -18.15
C PRO A 640 -5.53 19.40 -17.11
N GLU A 641 -4.61 18.51 -17.44
CA GLU A 641 -4.14 17.45 -16.52
C GLU A 641 -3.40 18.05 -15.32
N ASP A 642 -2.63 19.12 -15.55
CA ASP A 642 -1.94 19.85 -14.49
C ASP A 642 -2.93 20.69 -13.66
N GLU A 643 -3.32 20.16 -12.50
CA GLU A 643 -4.22 20.85 -11.56
C GLU A 643 -3.62 22.13 -10.96
N GLU A 644 -2.29 22.30 -10.95
CA GLU A 644 -1.64 23.55 -10.50
C GLU A 644 -1.94 24.71 -11.45
N SER A 645 -2.12 24.42 -12.74
CA SER A 645 -2.48 25.42 -13.74
C SER A 645 -3.88 26.00 -13.53
N TRP A 646 -4.79 25.28 -12.86
CA TRP A 646 -6.19 25.68 -12.66
C TRP A 646 -6.35 26.94 -11.82
N GLY A 647 -5.35 27.31 -11.03
CA GLY A 647 -5.34 28.58 -10.28
C GLY A 647 -5.30 29.84 -11.17
N ARG A 648 -4.87 29.71 -12.43
CA ARG A 648 -4.77 30.81 -13.41
C ARG A 648 -6.00 30.94 -14.31
N LEU A 649 -6.87 29.91 -14.31
CA LEU A 649 -8.06 29.83 -15.13
C LEU A 649 -9.32 30.12 -14.33
N ASP A 650 -10.30 30.73 -14.98
CA ASP A 650 -11.61 30.99 -14.43
C ASP A 650 -12.68 30.21 -15.20
N VAL A 651 -13.79 29.96 -14.53
CA VAL A 651 -14.97 29.32 -15.13
C VAL A 651 -16.13 30.31 -15.10
N MET A 652 -16.72 30.60 -16.27
CA MET A 652 -17.88 31.42 -16.45
C MET A 652 -19.13 30.57 -16.65
N PHE A 653 -20.14 30.83 -15.84
CA PHE A 653 -21.46 30.20 -15.91
C PHE A 653 -22.47 31.19 -16.49
N ALA A 654 -23.38 30.72 -17.34
CA ALA A 654 -24.52 31.50 -17.80
C ALA A 654 -25.82 30.70 -17.55
N THR A 655 -26.84 31.43 -17.08
CA THR A 655 -28.17 30.86 -16.84
C THR A 655 -29.17 31.31 -17.89
N LYS A 656 -30.25 30.53 -18.03
CA LYS A 656 -31.36 30.80 -18.96
C LYS A 656 -32.01 32.16 -18.69
N SER A 657 -32.07 32.61 -17.44
CA SER A 657 -32.55 33.92 -17.01
C SER A 657 -31.58 35.07 -17.27
N GLY A 658 -30.38 34.82 -17.85
CA GLY A 658 -29.40 35.86 -18.21
C GLY A 658 -28.49 36.25 -17.06
N ASN A 659 -28.41 35.51 -15.98
CA ASN A 659 -27.44 35.71 -14.93
C ASN A 659 -26.10 35.02 -15.30
N VAL A 660 -24.99 35.63 -14.86
CA VAL A 660 -23.64 35.09 -15.04
C VAL A 660 -22.88 35.04 -13.74
N ARG A 661 -21.93 34.08 -13.66
CA ARG A 661 -21.11 33.93 -12.49
C ARG A 661 -19.71 33.47 -12.89
N ARG A 662 -18.69 34.00 -12.19
CA ARG A 662 -17.28 33.66 -12.41
C ARG A 662 -16.68 33.04 -11.15
N ASN A 663 -16.06 31.89 -11.26
CA ASN A 663 -15.31 31.23 -10.20
C ASN A 663 -13.90 30.87 -10.69
N LYS A 664 -12.97 30.64 -9.78
CA LYS A 664 -11.69 30.03 -10.12
C LYS A 664 -11.90 28.55 -10.48
N LEU A 665 -11.22 28.07 -11.52
CA LEU A 665 -11.24 26.64 -11.88
C LEU A 665 -10.69 25.77 -10.74
N SER A 666 -9.74 26.29 -9.96
CA SER A 666 -9.19 25.63 -8.76
C SER A 666 -10.23 25.33 -7.68
N ASP A 667 -11.40 26.00 -7.68
CA ASP A 667 -12.51 25.66 -6.79
C ASP A 667 -13.06 24.26 -7.06
N PHE A 668 -12.77 23.65 -8.21
CA PHE A 668 -13.23 22.34 -8.67
C PHE A 668 -12.14 21.25 -8.63
N VAL A 669 -10.98 21.48 -8.00
CA VAL A 669 -9.96 20.47 -7.78
C VAL A 669 -10.52 19.30 -6.96
N GLN A 670 -11.21 19.62 -5.87
CA GLN A 670 -11.88 18.61 -5.03
C GLN A 670 -13.40 18.62 -5.26
N VAL A 671 -13.89 17.64 -5.99
CA VAL A 671 -15.33 17.37 -6.19
C VAL A 671 -15.65 16.00 -5.59
N ASN A 672 -16.57 15.97 -4.65
CA ASN A 672 -17.00 14.72 -4.01
C ASN A 672 -17.81 13.84 -4.99
N ARG A 673 -17.87 12.54 -4.72
CA ARG A 673 -18.65 11.59 -5.53
C ARG A 673 -20.13 11.96 -5.68
N ASN A 674 -20.71 12.61 -4.66
CA ASN A 674 -22.11 13.05 -4.66
C ASN A 674 -22.31 14.41 -5.35
N GLY A 675 -21.30 14.91 -6.08
CA GLY A 675 -21.32 16.22 -6.70
C GLY A 675 -20.92 17.34 -5.75
N LYS A 676 -20.79 18.53 -6.31
CA LYS A 676 -20.43 19.77 -5.63
C LYS A 676 -21.26 20.91 -6.21
N ILE A 677 -21.91 21.70 -5.36
CA ILE A 677 -22.66 22.87 -5.83
C ILE A 677 -21.69 23.80 -6.56
N ALA A 678 -21.92 24.03 -7.84
CA ALA A 678 -21.18 24.97 -8.67
C ALA A 678 -21.79 26.38 -8.61
N MET A 679 -23.13 26.44 -8.71
CA MET A 679 -23.89 27.68 -8.68
C MET A 679 -25.27 27.42 -8.05
N LYS A 680 -25.74 28.31 -7.19
CA LYS A 680 -27.14 28.33 -6.75
C LYS A 680 -28.01 28.95 -7.85
N LEU A 681 -29.14 28.36 -8.13
CA LEU A 681 -30.10 28.83 -9.12
C LEU A 681 -31.37 29.37 -8.45
N ASP A 682 -32.02 30.31 -9.09
CA ASP A 682 -33.35 30.75 -8.70
C ASP A 682 -34.39 29.72 -9.17
N GLU A 683 -35.58 29.72 -8.58
CA GLU A 683 -36.65 28.75 -8.90
C GLU A 683 -37.08 28.88 -10.37
N GLY A 684 -36.96 27.76 -11.11
CA GLY A 684 -37.26 27.73 -12.54
C GLY A 684 -36.12 28.11 -13.48
N ASP A 685 -34.96 28.55 -12.97
CA ASP A 685 -33.77 28.85 -13.78
C ASP A 685 -32.89 27.58 -13.98
N SER A 686 -32.08 27.58 -15.01
CA SER A 686 -31.14 26.50 -15.32
C SER A 686 -29.85 27.04 -15.92
N ILE A 687 -28.75 26.32 -15.72
CA ILE A 687 -27.48 26.60 -16.42
C ILE A 687 -27.66 26.26 -17.90
N VAL A 688 -27.27 27.20 -18.76
CA VAL A 688 -27.27 27.04 -20.23
C VAL A 688 -25.93 26.48 -20.68
N ASP A 689 -24.85 27.13 -20.30
CA ASP A 689 -23.50 26.70 -20.67
C ASP A 689 -22.47 27.18 -19.65
N VAL A 690 -21.31 26.52 -19.66
CA VAL A 690 -20.15 26.81 -18.80
C VAL A 690 -18.90 26.77 -19.65
N GLN A 691 -18.09 27.83 -19.59
CA GLN A 691 -16.87 27.95 -20.38
C GLN A 691 -15.69 28.38 -19.51
N ILE A 692 -14.49 27.86 -19.85
CA ILE A 692 -13.23 28.31 -19.26
C ILE A 692 -12.86 29.65 -19.87
N CYS A 693 -12.43 30.61 -19.06
CA CYS A 693 -12.01 31.93 -19.49
C CYS A 693 -10.81 32.47 -18.70
N SER A 694 -10.18 33.48 -19.22
CA SER A 694 -9.10 34.22 -18.55
C SER A 694 -9.53 35.68 -18.30
N GLU A 695 -8.71 36.46 -17.59
CA GLU A 695 -8.95 37.88 -17.36
C GLU A 695 -8.82 38.74 -18.64
N HIS A 696 -8.25 38.18 -19.69
CA HIS A 696 -7.99 38.82 -20.98
C HIS A 696 -9.05 38.46 -22.04
N ASP A 697 -10.18 37.91 -21.63
CA ASP A 697 -11.25 37.50 -22.54
C ASP A 697 -12.51 38.32 -22.32
N ASP A 698 -13.40 38.25 -23.32
CA ASP A 698 -14.75 38.81 -23.27
C ASP A 698 -15.81 37.71 -23.27
N VAL A 699 -16.93 38.02 -22.62
CA VAL A 699 -18.12 37.17 -22.59
C VAL A 699 -19.11 37.66 -23.64
N LEU A 700 -19.59 36.76 -24.51
CA LEU A 700 -20.72 37.01 -25.40
C LEU A 700 -21.91 36.15 -25.00
N LEU A 701 -23.01 36.77 -24.58
CA LEU A 701 -24.30 36.11 -24.37
C LEU A 701 -25.21 36.33 -25.51
N THR A 702 -25.89 35.29 -26.01
CA THR A 702 -26.88 35.43 -27.10
C THR A 702 -28.23 34.85 -26.67
N THR A 703 -29.32 35.49 -27.05
CA THR A 703 -30.70 35.12 -26.69
C THR A 703 -31.45 34.48 -27.85
N ALA A 704 -32.48 33.72 -27.56
CA ALA A 704 -33.40 33.11 -28.55
C ALA A 704 -34.10 34.16 -29.42
N GLY A 705 -34.40 35.35 -28.84
CA GLY A 705 -34.99 36.49 -29.53
C GLY A 705 -34.03 37.26 -30.41
N GLY A 706 -32.76 36.80 -30.58
CA GLY A 706 -31.83 37.46 -31.49
C GLY A 706 -31.03 38.61 -30.93
N GLN A 707 -31.06 38.86 -29.62
CA GLN A 707 -30.23 39.85 -28.94
C GLN A 707 -28.92 39.25 -28.46
N CYS A 708 -27.88 40.06 -28.32
CA CYS A 708 -26.61 39.65 -27.69
C CYS A 708 -25.98 40.78 -26.89
N ILE A 709 -25.15 40.44 -25.94
CA ILE A 709 -24.32 41.39 -25.20
C ILE A 709 -22.89 40.90 -25.06
N ARG A 710 -21.90 41.77 -25.31
CA ARG A 710 -20.47 41.46 -25.13
C ARG A 710 -19.94 42.40 -24.04
N PHE A 711 -19.26 41.81 -23.04
CA PHE A 711 -18.62 42.54 -21.95
C PHE A 711 -17.34 41.78 -21.51
N ALA A 712 -16.38 42.54 -20.92
CA ALA A 712 -15.11 41.98 -20.49
C ALA A 712 -15.29 41.03 -19.28
N VAL A 713 -14.58 39.91 -19.24
CA VAL A 713 -14.63 38.95 -18.13
C VAL A 713 -14.41 39.59 -16.75
N PRO A 714 -13.49 40.59 -16.56
CA PRO A 714 -13.27 41.26 -15.28
C PRO A 714 -14.50 42.04 -14.74
N GLU A 715 -15.48 42.39 -15.58
CA GLU A 715 -16.73 43.00 -15.09
C GLU A 715 -17.54 42.07 -14.20
N VAL A 716 -17.33 40.78 -14.31
CA VAL A 716 -17.88 39.77 -13.40
C VAL A 716 -16.82 39.46 -12.35
N ARG A 717 -17.09 39.87 -11.10
CA ARG A 717 -16.18 39.59 -9.99
C ARG A 717 -16.01 38.08 -9.81
N VAL A 718 -14.84 37.64 -9.35
CA VAL A 718 -14.63 36.25 -8.90
C VAL A 718 -15.40 36.02 -7.60
N PHE A 719 -16.29 35.04 -7.56
CA PHE A 719 -17.05 34.67 -6.39
C PHE A 719 -16.27 33.68 -5.55
N LYS A 720 -16.05 33.99 -4.25
CA LYS A 720 -15.34 33.12 -3.29
C LYS A 720 -16.18 31.98 -2.74
N GLY A 721 -17.50 32.07 -2.82
CA GLY A 721 -18.42 31.02 -2.36
C GLY A 721 -19.27 30.49 -3.52
N ARG A 722 -20.01 29.43 -3.31
CA ARG A 722 -20.81 28.74 -4.33
C ARG A 722 -22.32 28.95 -4.16
N ASP A 723 -22.75 29.68 -3.10
CA ASP A 723 -24.13 29.80 -2.67
C ASP A 723 -24.87 31.00 -3.27
N SER A 724 -24.32 31.68 -4.29
CA SER A 724 -24.87 32.85 -4.91
C SER A 724 -25.38 32.55 -6.30
N THR A 725 -26.47 33.22 -6.71
CA THR A 725 -27.06 33.12 -8.07
C THR A 725 -26.33 33.95 -9.14
N GLY A 726 -25.20 34.57 -8.78
CA GLY A 726 -24.41 35.39 -9.72
C GLY A 726 -24.86 36.84 -9.82
N VAL A 727 -24.60 37.45 -10.98
CA VAL A 727 -24.97 38.81 -11.32
C VAL A 727 -25.63 38.85 -12.69
N ARG A 728 -26.44 39.85 -12.97
CA ARG A 728 -27.11 40.01 -14.26
C ARG A 728 -26.07 40.26 -15.37
N GLY A 729 -26.05 39.38 -16.40
CA GLY A 729 -25.24 39.48 -17.59
C GLY A 729 -25.97 40.27 -18.70
N ILE A 730 -27.21 39.91 -18.99
CA ILE A 730 -28.10 40.54 -19.95
C ILE A 730 -29.46 40.82 -19.33
N ASN A 731 -30.13 41.88 -19.79
CA ASN A 731 -31.52 42.18 -19.40
C ASN A 731 -32.45 41.68 -20.53
N LEU A 732 -33.15 40.59 -20.31
CA LEU A 732 -34.01 39.90 -21.25
C LEU A 732 -35.34 40.63 -21.45
N ALA A 733 -35.90 40.54 -22.65
CA ALA A 733 -37.29 40.87 -22.90
C ALA A 733 -38.22 39.78 -22.34
N ASP A 734 -39.53 40.13 -22.16
CA ASP A 734 -40.50 39.17 -21.64
C ASP A 734 -40.62 37.93 -22.59
N GLY A 735 -40.38 36.77 -22.05
CA GLY A 735 -40.44 35.50 -22.79
C GLY A 735 -39.19 35.14 -23.61
N ASP A 736 -38.13 35.94 -23.51
CA ASP A 736 -36.81 35.63 -24.08
C ASP A 736 -35.91 34.88 -23.11
N GLU A 737 -34.95 34.16 -23.63
CA GLU A 737 -34.00 33.35 -22.85
C GLU A 737 -32.61 33.35 -23.45
N VAL A 738 -31.58 33.24 -22.63
CA VAL A 738 -30.21 33.00 -23.11
C VAL A 738 -30.09 31.57 -23.63
N ILE A 739 -29.48 31.44 -24.80
CA ILE A 739 -29.25 30.15 -25.48
C ILE A 739 -27.78 29.72 -25.56
N SER A 740 -26.86 30.68 -25.48
CA SER A 740 -25.42 30.39 -25.59
C SER A 740 -24.56 31.35 -24.80
N LEU A 741 -23.42 30.87 -24.38
CA LEU A 741 -22.30 31.59 -23.80
C LEU A 741 -21.06 31.32 -24.68
N ALA A 742 -20.44 32.37 -25.19
CA ALA A 742 -19.18 32.27 -25.91
C ALA A 742 -18.10 33.12 -25.23
N ILE A 743 -16.87 32.64 -25.25
CA ILE A 743 -15.68 33.38 -24.79
C ILE A 743 -14.92 33.86 -26.02
N LEU A 744 -14.62 35.16 -26.08
CA LEU A 744 -13.93 35.81 -27.18
C LEU A 744 -12.63 36.44 -26.67
N HIS A 745 -11.61 36.51 -27.51
CA HIS A 745 -10.39 37.23 -27.18
C HIS A 745 -10.67 38.75 -27.13
N HIS A 746 -10.22 39.38 -26.05
CA HIS A 746 -10.34 40.80 -25.89
C HIS A 746 -9.23 41.50 -26.68
N LEU A 747 -9.62 42.51 -27.45
CA LEU A 747 -8.68 43.42 -28.06
C LEU A 747 -9.21 44.87 -27.91
N ASP A 748 -8.37 45.71 -27.33
CA ASP A 748 -8.67 47.15 -27.23
C ASP A 748 -8.68 47.81 -28.62
N ALA A 749 -9.86 48.17 -29.08
CA ALA A 749 -10.04 48.89 -30.31
C ALA A 749 -11.17 49.95 -30.17
N THR A 750 -10.88 51.14 -30.58
CA THR A 750 -11.87 52.26 -30.57
C THR A 750 -13.01 51.97 -31.55
N PRO A 751 -14.19 52.57 -31.38
CA PRO A 751 -15.28 52.41 -32.32
C PRO A 751 -14.88 52.76 -33.78
N ASP A 752 -14.05 53.78 -33.96
CA ASP A 752 -13.57 54.23 -35.27
C ASP A 752 -12.57 53.25 -35.90
N GLU A 753 -11.66 52.68 -35.10
CA GLU A 753 -10.74 51.63 -35.57
C GLU A 753 -11.51 50.36 -35.99
N ARG A 754 -12.51 49.95 -35.22
CA ARG A 754 -13.36 48.79 -35.55
C ARG A 754 -14.11 49.00 -36.88
N ALA A 755 -14.73 50.19 -37.06
CA ALA A 755 -15.43 50.51 -38.29
C ALA A 755 -14.48 50.54 -39.50
N ALA A 756 -13.29 51.14 -39.35
CA ALA A 756 -12.26 51.17 -40.38
C ALA A 756 -11.74 49.80 -40.74
N TYR A 757 -11.51 48.95 -39.73
CA TYR A 757 -11.09 47.55 -39.91
C TYR A 757 -12.16 46.76 -40.70
N LEU A 758 -13.42 46.78 -40.24
CA LEU A 758 -14.50 46.05 -40.89
C LEU A 758 -14.69 46.45 -42.33
N LYS A 759 -14.64 47.76 -42.63
CA LYS A 759 -14.73 48.32 -43.97
C LYS A 759 -13.60 47.81 -44.89
N ARG A 760 -12.35 47.83 -44.40
CA ARG A 760 -11.16 47.36 -45.12
C ARG A 760 -11.15 45.84 -45.32
N ALA A 761 -11.49 45.08 -44.26
CA ALA A 761 -11.57 43.62 -44.29
C ALA A 761 -12.67 43.09 -45.20
N ALA A 762 -13.86 43.78 -45.21
CA ALA A 762 -14.94 43.47 -46.18
C ALA A 762 -14.55 43.75 -47.62
N ALA A 763 -13.80 44.85 -47.87
CA ALA A 763 -13.27 45.15 -49.21
C ALA A 763 -12.24 44.13 -49.69
N ALA A 764 -11.33 43.69 -48.78
CA ALA A 764 -10.34 42.65 -49.08
C ALA A 764 -11.01 41.29 -49.38
N ARG A 765 -12.01 40.89 -48.61
CA ARG A 765 -12.79 39.66 -48.80
C ARG A 765 -13.55 39.69 -50.14
N ARG A 766 -14.18 40.79 -50.50
CA ARG A 766 -14.83 40.97 -51.80
C ARG A 766 -13.86 40.84 -52.98
N ALA A 767 -12.67 41.39 -52.86
CA ALA A 767 -11.65 41.29 -53.92
C ALA A 767 -11.17 39.81 -54.11
N LEU A 768 -11.14 39.03 -53.04
CA LEU A 768 -10.72 37.63 -53.10
C LEU A 768 -11.87 36.67 -53.54
N THR A 769 -13.11 36.93 -53.18
CA THR A 769 -14.21 35.97 -53.34
C THR A 769 -15.19 36.30 -54.44
N GLY A 770 -15.20 37.54 -54.96
CA GLY A 770 -16.13 38.01 -55.99
C GLY A 770 -17.60 38.16 -55.58
N GLU A 771 -17.92 37.90 -54.32
CA GLU A 771 -19.27 37.96 -53.78
C GLU A 771 -19.56 39.30 -53.13
N GLY A 772 -20.71 39.92 -53.46
CA GLY A 772 -21.22 41.09 -52.72
C GLY A 772 -21.83 40.66 -51.40
N GLU A 773 -21.45 41.28 -50.28
CA GLU A 773 -22.24 41.24 -49.07
C GLU A 773 -23.62 41.87 -49.31
N GLU A 774 -24.71 41.22 -48.86
CA GLU A 774 -26.00 41.93 -48.78
C GLU A 774 -25.85 43.14 -47.88
N ALA A 775 -26.09 44.35 -48.44
CA ALA A 775 -26.10 45.55 -47.69
C ALA A 775 -27.10 45.39 -46.54
N ALA A 776 -26.71 45.74 -45.33
CA ALA A 776 -27.59 45.74 -44.18
C ALA A 776 -28.88 46.45 -44.54
N GLU A 777 -30.03 45.71 -44.52
CA GLU A 777 -31.34 46.35 -44.58
C GLU A 777 -31.42 47.33 -43.42
N THR A 778 -31.87 48.54 -43.65
CA THR A 778 -32.02 49.74 -42.81
C THR A 778 -31.97 49.46 -41.31
N PRO A 779 -31.15 50.25 -40.51
CA PRO A 779 -31.01 50.06 -39.10
C PRO A 779 -32.35 50.07 -38.37
N VAL A 780 -32.67 48.96 -37.69
CA VAL A 780 -33.82 48.89 -36.81
C VAL A 780 -33.60 49.86 -35.65
N ASN A 781 -34.57 50.73 -35.39
CA ASN A 781 -34.54 51.75 -34.35
C ASN A 781 -33.84 51.33 -33.06
N GLY A 782 -32.71 51.97 -32.75
CA GLY A 782 -31.95 51.77 -31.48
C GLY A 782 -30.44 51.64 -31.64
N ASP A 783 -29.93 51.24 -32.78
CA ASP A 783 -28.50 51.05 -33.07
C ASP A 783 -27.94 52.17 -33.97
N ALA A 784 -28.19 53.42 -33.64
CA ALA A 784 -27.42 54.50 -34.26
C ALA A 784 -25.98 54.37 -33.82
N GLU A 785 -25.16 53.69 -34.57
CA GLU A 785 -23.70 53.76 -34.47
C GLU A 785 -23.35 55.21 -34.84
N GLU A 786 -22.59 55.89 -33.96
CA GLU A 786 -21.92 57.11 -34.27
C GLU A 786 -21.17 56.91 -35.59
N ALA A 787 -21.50 57.73 -36.60
CA ALA A 787 -20.85 57.69 -37.93
C ALA A 787 -19.35 57.86 -37.68
N GLY A 788 -18.58 56.81 -37.85
CA GLY A 788 -17.14 56.82 -37.61
C GLY A 788 -16.48 57.85 -38.54
N SER A 789 -15.58 58.65 -38.00
CA SER A 789 -14.66 59.51 -38.77
C SER A 789 -13.84 58.57 -39.71
N ASP A 790 -13.58 58.97 -40.94
CA ASP A 790 -12.73 58.23 -41.88
C ASP A 790 -11.26 58.26 -41.38
N ILE A 791 -10.93 57.35 -40.45
CA ILE A 791 -9.57 57.16 -39.94
C ILE A 791 -8.88 56.08 -40.83
N GLU A 792 -7.67 56.40 -41.36
CA GLU A 792 -6.82 55.43 -42.00
C GLU A 792 -6.16 54.53 -40.93
N LEU A 793 -6.56 53.28 -40.85
CA LEU A 793 -5.99 52.31 -39.92
C LEU A 793 -4.54 51.94 -40.35
N GLY A 794 -3.58 52.11 -39.44
CA GLY A 794 -2.19 51.72 -39.69
C GLY A 794 -2.06 50.23 -40.00
N GLN A 795 -1.04 49.86 -40.78
CA GLN A 795 -0.89 48.51 -41.28
C GLN A 795 -0.62 47.49 -40.11
N ASP A 796 0.13 47.91 -39.10
CA ASP A 796 0.42 47.12 -37.90
C ASP A 796 -0.86 46.83 -37.09
N LYS A 797 -1.68 47.86 -36.86
CA LYS A 797 -2.94 47.68 -36.14
C LYS A 797 -3.96 46.84 -36.92
N TYR A 798 -3.96 46.99 -38.26
CA TYR A 798 -4.78 46.13 -39.13
C TYR A 798 -4.36 44.64 -39.05
N ALA A 799 -3.05 44.36 -39.01
CA ALA A 799 -2.53 43.00 -38.86
C ALA A 799 -2.83 42.45 -37.48
N GLU A 800 -2.67 43.25 -36.42
CA GLU A 800 -3.03 42.89 -35.04
C GLU A 800 -4.52 42.51 -34.93
N MET A 801 -5.39 43.35 -35.45
CA MET A 801 -6.85 43.11 -35.46
C MET A 801 -7.18 41.85 -36.29
N GLY A 802 -6.50 41.65 -37.44
CA GLY A 802 -6.71 40.49 -38.27
C GLY A 802 -6.31 39.18 -37.59
N ALA A 803 -5.24 39.19 -36.80
CA ALA A 803 -4.81 38.05 -36.04
C ALA A 803 -5.75 37.71 -34.86
N ALA A 804 -6.43 38.72 -34.32
CA ALA A 804 -7.38 38.60 -33.21
C ALA A 804 -8.85 38.40 -33.68
N GLU A 805 -9.13 38.48 -34.98
CA GLU A 805 -10.49 38.36 -35.52
C GLU A 805 -11.00 36.92 -35.32
N GLN A 806 -12.16 36.81 -34.69
CA GLN A 806 -12.92 35.55 -34.56
C GLN A 806 -14.27 35.73 -35.30
N PHE A 807 -14.77 34.65 -35.89
CA PHE A 807 -16.05 34.65 -36.55
C PHE A 807 -17.10 33.94 -35.72
N ILE A 808 -18.17 34.65 -35.39
CA ILE A 808 -19.31 34.11 -34.63
C ILE A 808 -20.31 33.51 -35.62
N LEU A 809 -20.46 32.20 -35.56
CA LEU A 809 -21.51 31.48 -36.28
C LEU A 809 -22.82 31.62 -35.52
N THR A 810 -23.87 32.06 -36.14
CA THR A 810 -25.21 32.18 -35.59
C THR A 810 -26.19 31.36 -36.46
N VAL A 811 -26.96 30.48 -35.86
CA VAL A 811 -27.92 29.58 -36.55
C VAL A 811 -29.29 29.66 -35.91
N SER A 812 -30.35 29.64 -36.72
CA SER A 812 -31.75 29.72 -36.29
C SER A 812 -32.52 28.41 -36.51
N GLU A 813 -33.66 28.23 -35.86
CA GLU A 813 -34.50 27.04 -35.87
C GLU A 813 -34.97 26.58 -37.26
N ASN A 814 -35.10 27.50 -38.21
CA ASN A 814 -35.50 27.18 -39.61
C ASN A 814 -34.28 26.98 -40.54
N GLY A 815 -33.07 26.72 -39.99
CA GLY A 815 -31.89 26.36 -40.77
C GLY A 815 -31.17 27.54 -41.44
N TYR A 816 -31.49 28.81 -41.05
CA TYR A 816 -30.75 29.97 -41.49
C TYR A 816 -29.55 30.24 -40.59
N GLY A 817 -28.45 30.66 -41.19
CA GLY A 817 -27.22 30.96 -40.42
C GLY A 817 -26.29 31.90 -41.16
N LYS A 818 -25.33 32.43 -40.44
CA LYS A 818 -24.28 33.30 -40.95
C LYS A 818 -23.07 33.28 -40.01
N ARG A 819 -21.94 33.75 -40.56
CA ARG A 819 -20.75 34.12 -39.78
C ARG A 819 -20.67 35.62 -39.69
N SER A 820 -20.43 36.18 -38.49
CA SER A 820 -20.19 37.64 -38.32
C SER A 820 -18.86 37.86 -37.57
N SER A 821 -18.11 38.90 -37.98
CA SER A 821 -16.86 39.24 -37.31
C SER A 821 -17.10 39.62 -35.85
N SER A 822 -16.22 39.14 -34.94
CA SER A 822 -16.27 39.47 -33.52
C SER A 822 -16.20 41.00 -33.25
N PHE A 823 -15.63 41.77 -34.19
CA PHE A 823 -15.55 43.26 -34.09
C PHE A 823 -16.88 43.96 -34.36
N GLU A 824 -17.88 43.26 -34.91
CA GLU A 824 -19.24 43.81 -35.03
C GLU A 824 -19.98 43.86 -33.70
N TYR A 825 -19.55 43.04 -32.71
CA TYR A 825 -20.11 42.97 -31.37
C TYR A 825 -19.34 43.93 -30.46
N ARG A 826 -19.88 45.12 -30.23
CA ARG A 826 -19.21 46.09 -29.35
C ARG A 826 -19.14 45.62 -27.92
N VAL A 827 -18.04 45.90 -27.26
CA VAL A 827 -17.88 45.66 -25.80
C VAL A 827 -18.68 46.73 -25.07
N THR A 828 -19.58 46.31 -24.17
CA THR A 828 -20.44 47.17 -23.37
C THR A 828 -20.41 46.71 -21.91
N GLY A 829 -20.91 47.54 -20.97
CA GLY A 829 -21.12 47.09 -19.61
C GLY A 829 -22.20 45.99 -19.53
N ARG A 830 -22.03 45.04 -18.63
CA ARG A 830 -22.96 43.91 -18.40
C ARG A 830 -24.33 44.40 -17.91
N GLY A 831 -25.39 43.61 -18.12
CA GLY A 831 -26.74 43.85 -17.59
C GLY A 831 -27.59 44.83 -18.45
N GLY A 832 -27.07 45.26 -19.61
CA GLY A 832 -27.81 46.01 -20.62
C GLY A 832 -28.79 45.14 -21.42
N LYS A 833 -29.62 45.78 -22.27
CA LYS A 833 -30.55 45.09 -23.19
C LYS A 833 -29.83 44.36 -24.34
N GLY A 834 -28.53 44.64 -24.55
CA GLY A 834 -27.76 44.11 -25.65
C GLY A 834 -28.00 44.81 -26.99
N ILE A 835 -27.48 44.19 -28.06
CA ILE A 835 -27.60 44.60 -29.46
C ILE A 835 -28.11 43.42 -30.28
N VAL A 836 -28.61 43.67 -31.48
CA VAL A 836 -29.11 42.62 -32.36
C VAL A 836 -27.95 41.73 -32.88
N ALA A 837 -27.98 40.42 -32.61
CA ALA A 837 -27.08 39.44 -33.18
C ALA A 837 -27.56 38.92 -34.55
N MET A 838 -28.86 38.73 -34.71
CA MET A 838 -29.55 38.32 -35.92
C MET A 838 -30.98 38.84 -35.87
N VAL A 839 -31.46 39.33 -37.00
CA VAL A 839 -32.89 39.73 -37.08
C VAL A 839 -33.74 38.48 -37.17
N VAL A 840 -34.54 38.22 -36.14
CA VAL A 840 -35.48 37.10 -36.02
C VAL A 840 -36.82 37.48 -36.56
N ASN A 841 -37.37 36.63 -37.44
CA ASN A 841 -38.72 36.82 -38.04
C ASN A 841 -39.38 35.44 -38.34
N GLU A 842 -40.58 35.40 -38.91
CA GLU A 842 -41.31 34.18 -39.22
C GLU A 842 -40.55 33.27 -40.24
N ARG A 843 -39.67 33.83 -41.08
CA ARG A 843 -38.91 33.10 -42.06
C ARG A 843 -37.77 32.29 -41.42
N ASN A 844 -37.00 32.89 -40.57
CA ASN A 844 -35.81 32.22 -39.99
C ASN A 844 -36.03 31.62 -38.62
N GLY A 845 -37.07 32.06 -37.87
CA GLY A 845 -37.42 31.54 -36.57
C GLY A 845 -36.43 32.00 -35.49
N LYS A 846 -36.57 31.49 -34.25
CA LYS A 846 -35.70 31.85 -33.11
C LYS A 846 -34.27 31.35 -33.30
N LEU A 847 -33.31 31.98 -32.61
CA LEU A 847 -31.93 31.47 -32.60
C LEU A 847 -31.83 30.19 -31.75
N VAL A 848 -30.97 29.31 -32.23
CA VAL A 848 -30.69 28.00 -31.58
C VAL A 848 -29.24 27.96 -31.07
N ALA A 849 -28.29 28.53 -31.84
CA ALA A 849 -26.88 28.50 -31.48
C ALA A 849 -26.14 29.77 -31.90
N SER A 850 -25.14 30.18 -31.10
CA SER A 850 -24.21 31.25 -31.42
C SER A 850 -22.87 31.01 -30.74
N PHE A 851 -21.81 30.70 -31.51
CA PHE A 851 -20.49 30.36 -31.01
C PHE A 851 -19.38 30.73 -31.99
N PRO A 852 -18.12 30.94 -31.54
CA PRO A 852 -16.98 31.13 -32.45
C PRO A 852 -16.72 29.88 -33.28
N ALA A 853 -16.51 30.02 -34.57
CA ALA A 853 -16.20 28.92 -35.50
C ALA A 853 -15.05 29.31 -36.44
N GLU A 854 -14.09 28.40 -36.61
CA GLU A 854 -12.95 28.56 -37.51
C GLU A 854 -13.26 28.03 -38.92
N GLU A 855 -12.52 28.48 -39.93
CA GLU A 855 -12.78 28.13 -41.35
C GLU A 855 -12.59 26.60 -41.63
N LYS A 856 -11.64 25.97 -40.92
CA LYS A 856 -11.34 24.55 -41.09
C LYS A 856 -12.28 23.61 -40.34
N GLU A 857 -13.13 24.15 -39.49
CA GLU A 857 -14.06 23.41 -38.68
C GLU A 857 -15.30 22.99 -39.47
N GLN A 858 -16.05 22.07 -38.87
CA GLN A 858 -17.33 21.64 -39.38
C GLN A 858 -18.38 21.76 -38.27
N ILE A 859 -19.63 21.90 -38.70
CA ILE A 859 -20.77 21.91 -37.77
C ILE A 859 -21.69 20.72 -38.04
N MET A 860 -22.28 20.24 -36.99
CA MET A 860 -23.35 19.26 -37.04
C MET A 860 -24.65 19.92 -36.60
N LEU A 861 -25.63 19.91 -37.47
CA LEU A 861 -26.99 20.40 -37.21
C LEU A 861 -27.92 19.19 -37.00
N VAL A 862 -28.82 19.32 -36.05
CA VAL A 862 -29.80 18.29 -35.71
C VAL A 862 -31.16 18.89 -35.63
N THR A 863 -32.18 18.21 -36.27
CA THR A 863 -33.57 18.62 -36.22
C THR A 863 -34.36 17.84 -35.20
N ASP A 864 -35.53 18.37 -34.82
CA ASP A 864 -36.49 17.67 -33.95
C ASP A 864 -37.10 16.40 -34.64
N GLY A 865 -37.04 16.31 -35.96
CA GLY A 865 -37.36 15.09 -36.73
C GLY A 865 -36.25 14.05 -36.73
N GLY A 866 -35.11 14.29 -36.04
CA GLY A 866 -33.99 13.34 -35.94
C GLY A 866 -33.03 13.36 -37.15
N GLN A 867 -33.15 14.31 -38.07
CA GLN A 867 -32.21 14.46 -39.16
C GLN A 867 -30.91 15.10 -38.66
N VAL A 868 -29.79 14.54 -39.08
CA VAL A 868 -28.43 15.01 -38.70
C VAL A 868 -27.66 15.35 -39.98
N ILE A 869 -27.18 16.58 -40.08
CA ILE A 869 -26.40 17.04 -41.23
C ILE A 869 -25.10 17.62 -40.77
N ARG A 870 -24.02 17.26 -41.48
CA ARG A 870 -22.66 17.78 -41.28
C ARG A 870 -22.36 18.76 -42.41
N VAL A 871 -22.02 20.01 -42.03
CA VAL A 871 -21.73 21.11 -42.94
C VAL A 871 -20.36 21.66 -42.62
N PRO A 872 -19.43 21.80 -43.59
CA PRO A 872 -18.18 22.50 -43.35
C PRO A 872 -18.45 24.00 -43.18
N VAL A 873 -17.67 24.65 -42.32
CA VAL A 873 -17.75 26.07 -42.08
C VAL A 873 -17.26 26.80 -43.34
N ASP A 874 -16.17 26.37 -43.98
CA ASP A 874 -15.67 26.83 -45.24
C ASP A 874 -15.00 25.67 -46.03
N ALA A 875 -15.58 25.26 -47.13
CA ALA A 875 -15.02 24.24 -48.05
C ALA A 875 -14.87 24.82 -49.46
N GLY A 876 -14.67 26.12 -49.58
CA GLY A 876 -14.43 26.83 -50.84
C GLY A 876 -15.63 27.69 -51.35
N PRO A 877 -15.46 28.33 -52.46
CA PRO A 877 -16.34 29.46 -52.91
C PRO A 877 -17.84 29.16 -53.00
N ASN A 878 -18.22 27.88 -53.22
CA ASN A 878 -19.63 27.48 -53.36
C ASN A 878 -20.14 26.65 -52.20
N ASN A 879 -19.32 26.36 -51.18
CA ASN A 879 -19.68 25.48 -50.06
C ASN A 879 -19.12 26.03 -48.74
N ARG A 880 -19.49 27.25 -48.44
CA ARG A 880 -19.14 27.93 -47.20
C ARG A 880 -20.34 28.64 -46.59
N ILE A 881 -20.36 28.75 -45.26
CA ILE A 881 -21.31 29.57 -44.55
C ILE A 881 -20.90 31.04 -44.75
N ARG A 882 -21.81 31.83 -45.29
CA ARG A 882 -21.52 33.22 -45.70
C ARG A 882 -21.15 34.10 -44.50
N ILE A 883 -20.14 34.96 -44.68
CA ILE A 883 -19.83 36.06 -43.78
C ILE A 883 -20.77 37.20 -44.05
N ALA A 884 -21.55 37.63 -43.06
CA ALA A 884 -22.54 38.70 -43.20
C ALA A 884 -22.61 39.53 -41.90
N GLY A 885 -23.09 40.79 -42.05
CA GLY A 885 -23.24 41.68 -40.91
C GLY A 885 -24.19 41.15 -39.85
N ARG A 886 -23.94 41.49 -38.56
CA ARG A 886 -24.69 40.99 -37.42
C ARG A 886 -26.20 41.25 -37.48
N SER A 887 -26.64 42.35 -38.05
CA SER A 887 -28.05 42.74 -38.19
C SER A 887 -28.78 42.16 -39.39
N THR A 888 -28.19 41.19 -40.10
CA THR A 888 -28.82 40.49 -41.21
C THR A 888 -29.63 39.27 -40.79
N GLN A 889 -30.53 38.76 -41.68
CA GLN A 889 -31.38 37.59 -41.43
C GLN A 889 -30.67 36.24 -41.61
N GLY A 890 -29.43 36.27 -42.14
CA GLY A 890 -28.67 35.09 -42.52
C GLY A 890 -29.10 34.46 -43.85
N VAL A 891 -28.39 33.41 -44.23
CA VAL A 891 -28.64 32.61 -45.44
C VAL A 891 -29.02 31.20 -45.07
N THR A 892 -29.66 30.46 -45.98
CA THR A 892 -29.97 29.05 -45.73
C THR A 892 -28.68 28.25 -45.63
N VAL A 893 -28.39 27.71 -44.47
CA VAL A 893 -27.30 26.80 -44.21
C VAL A 893 -27.76 25.38 -44.41
N PHE A 894 -29.06 25.14 -44.10
CA PHE A 894 -29.68 23.85 -44.12
C PHE A 894 -31.15 23.97 -44.46
N ASN A 895 -31.69 23.09 -45.34
CA ASN A 895 -33.11 23.01 -45.64
C ASN A 895 -33.74 22.01 -44.63
N THR A 896 -34.53 22.52 -43.71
CA THR A 896 -35.39 21.70 -42.84
C THR A 896 -36.56 21.11 -43.59
N GLY A 897 -37.05 19.92 -43.21
CA GLY A 897 -38.30 19.36 -43.70
C GLY A 897 -39.50 20.22 -43.34
N GLU A 898 -40.67 19.96 -43.97
CA GLU A 898 -41.90 20.72 -43.71
C GLU A 898 -42.34 20.54 -42.24
N GLY A 899 -42.24 21.60 -41.46
CA GLY A 899 -42.54 21.60 -40.01
C GLY A 899 -41.41 21.20 -39.09
N GLU A 900 -40.24 20.81 -39.63
CA GLU A 900 -39.04 20.49 -38.80
C GLU A 900 -38.24 21.73 -38.43
N LYS A 901 -37.67 21.68 -37.22
CA LYS A 901 -36.83 22.74 -36.64
C LYS A 901 -35.49 22.22 -36.23
N VAL A 902 -34.45 23.05 -36.45
CA VAL A 902 -33.13 22.77 -35.88
C VAL A 902 -33.23 22.93 -34.35
N VAL A 903 -32.77 21.93 -33.59
CA VAL A 903 -32.81 21.91 -32.14
C VAL A 903 -31.43 22.00 -31.51
N SER A 904 -30.36 21.59 -32.24
CA SER A 904 -28.97 21.70 -31.77
C SER A 904 -28.03 21.94 -32.94
N VAL A 905 -26.97 22.73 -32.67
CA VAL A 905 -25.83 22.93 -33.55
C VAL A 905 -24.58 22.81 -32.77
N GLU A 906 -23.75 21.82 -33.13
CA GLU A 906 -22.49 21.53 -32.43
C GLU A 906 -21.29 21.70 -33.35
N ARG A 907 -20.18 22.19 -32.77
CA ARG A 907 -18.91 22.37 -33.47
C ARG A 907 -18.11 21.08 -33.45
N ILE A 908 -17.58 20.68 -34.60
CA ILE A 908 -16.63 19.60 -34.74
C ILE A 908 -15.27 20.23 -35.09
N GLY A 909 -14.28 20.05 -34.18
CA GLY A 909 -12.92 20.53 -34.40
C GLY A 909 -12.25 19.94 -35.64
N ASP A 910 -11.15 20.55 -36.07
CA ASP A 910 -10.32 20.06 -37.16
C ASP A 910 -9.77 18.65 -36.82
N THR A 911 -10.11 17.67 -37.64
CA THR A 911 -9.68 16.29 -37.49
C THR A 911 -8.29 16.02 -38.11
N GLY A 912 -7.53 17.07 -38.46
CA GLY A 912 -6.13 16.93 -38.90
C GLY A 912 -5.91 16.16 -40.23
N GLU A 913 -6.85 16.23 -41.17
CA GLU A 913 -6.64 15.66 -42.51
C GLU A 913 -5.76 16.61 -43.35
N GLU A 914 -4.45 16.37 -43.37
CA GLU A 914 -3.55 16.99 -44.39
C GLU A 914 -3.96 16.57 -45.81
N GLU A 915 -4.04 17.54 -46.74
CA GLU A 915 -4.26 17.34 -48.16
C GLU A 915 -3.02 16.66 -48.77
N ASP A 916 -3.03 15.35 -48.93
CA ASP A 916 -2.12 14.70 -49.85
C ASP A 916 -2.60 14.90 -51.29
N GLU A 917 -1.82 15.70 -52.03
CA GLU A 917 -1.98 15.95 -53.46
C GLU A 917 -1.94 14.67 -54.29
N ALA A 918 -2.81 14.63 -55.25
CA ALA A 918 -3.05 13.60 -56.23
C ALA A 918 -1.78 13.17 -57.02
N GLY A 919 -1.52 11.90 -57.06
CA GLY A 919 -0.74 11.24 -58.12
C GLY A 919 -1.66 10.41 -59.01
N GLU A 920 -1.87 10.89 -60.22
CA GLU A 920 -2.44 10.12 -61.34
C GLU A 920 -1.60 8.89 -61.66
N SER A 921 -2.22 7.75 -61.91
CA SER A 921 -1.92 6.95 -63.10
C SER A 921 -2.84 5.76 -63.24
N ASP A 922 -3.52 5.83 -64.35
CA ASP A 922 -3.89 4.81 -65.37
C ASP A 922 -3.75 3.32 -65.06
N GLY A 923 -4.83 2.67 -65.26
CA GLY A 923 -5.14 1.63 -66.23
C GLY A 923 -4.39 0.33 -66.17
N GLU A 924 -5.06 -0.78 -66.02
CA GLU A 924 -5.33 -1.79 -67.01
C GLU A 924 -5.97 -3.05 -66.47
N GLU A 925 -6.94 -3.53 -67.19
CA GLU A 925 -7.59 -4.82 -67.07
C GLU A 925 -6.60 -6.00 -67.11
N ALA A 926 -6.94 -7.12 -66.54
CA ALA A 926 -7.22 -8.38 -67.22
C ALA A 926 -7.37 -9.55 -66.27
N ALA A 927 -8.50 -10.12 -66.33
CA ALA A 927 -8.90 -11.50 -66.39
C ALA A 927 -7.88 -12.63 -66.15
N GLY A 928 -8.33 -13.66 -65.41
CA GLY A 928 -7.90 -15.01 -65.64
C GLY A 928 -7.67 -15.94 -64.47
N GLU A 929 -8.64 -16.73 -64.16
CA GLU A 929 -8.64 -18.13 -63.74
C GLU A 929 -7.35 -18.78 -63.22
N ALA A 930 -7.38 -19.34 -62.08
CA ALA A 930 -7.38 -20.76 -61.70
C ALA A 930 -7.31 -20.94 -60.18
#